data_e213db9278a561750c3a764515bbed35
#
_entry.id   e213db9278a561750c3a764515bbed35
#
_cell.length_a   1.000
_cell.length_b   1.000
_cell.length_c   1.000
_cell.angle_alpha   90.00
_cell.angle_beta   90.00
_cell.angle_gamma   90.00
#
_symmetry.space_group_name_H-M   'P 1'
#
loop_
_entity.id
_entity.type
_entity.pdbx_description
1 polymer ?
#
loop_
_entity_poly.entity_id
_entity_poly.type
_entity_poly.pdbx_seq_one_letter_code
_entity_poly.pdbx_strand_id
1 'polypeptide(L)'
;MNKQILVSALGAMLLASCADHFDQNFETVRPDKEAQYGYLEQYDALKEYIKDRPNFHLGIGTAVDEYNKKELVYALTNSNFNETVAGNAMKMASCVADDGSMDFEKVKEYVKNATDAGLSVYGHTLAWHAQQPNKYLKRLIADKELPPAGDNPGLIITSGDPKAETYNYEIDYDLDEPLKAGTTYEISLNVRGTNPGTIDFWPEKKGGSATQYGAGSFTVAESAVDNKVTFTPNADVDHLRFCFGKIGGTLYFDNFVLKEKGSDHNLVVNSTFDENDISHWTKPSWMTDISYKIGNVAGAAAIDIENEVHKQTYTDGPFPFFAMGCEPPVVNGAIHFVPTGTWSQFFVMPGGDNLLSEGNYVVYLDMTSSKDASGVELTMQNGWDANSNQQITVKVPVSAGRHTVKLPMPNIAGGNYDIILKPQTADATLDVHSVKVCQVKKSNTKPLTDEEKKEILTPVLQNWIYGMMEATEGKVKAWDVVNESISGKDIDGDGYYEPWSVTRGTVESADEAKNNFYWQDYLGDLDYVRTAVAAARKGFADAGGNPEELKLFINDYNLETAYDQNKKLESLIHWIEEWEKDGITKIDGIGSQMHVTCSMDPAKQKENEEAYVNMLNLMVGSQKLVRISELDMGLEVKKDGKDILVNTTDMTEEQHKAMRAYYEFIVKKYLEIVPKEQQWGICQWCATDSPANSGWRPGLPVGLWDLDYYRKHTYAGFAAGLGAPEYWNNAK
;
A
#
# COMPACT_ATOMS: atom_id res chain seq x y z
N MET A 1 68.47 -8.13 -49.44
CA MET A 1 67.10 -8.65 -49.36
C MET A 1 66.40 -7.99 -48.19
N ASN A 2 65.31 -7.28 -48.46
CA ASN A 2 64.62 -6.45 -47.52
C ASN A 2 63.89 -7.29 -46.44
N LYS A 3 64.04 -6.97 -45.19
CA LYS A 3 63.38 -7.61 -44.02
C LYS A 3 61.85 -7.78 -44.23
N GLN A 4 61.25 -6.87 -45.00
CA GLN A 4 59.81 -6.94 -45.31
C GLN A 4 59.41 -8.08 -46.20
N ILE A 5 60.27 -8.51 -47.14
CA ILE A 5 60.03 -9.66 -48.02
C ILE A 5 60.10 -11.00 -47.24
N LEU A 6 60.93 -11.05 -46.23
CA LEU A 6 61.09 -12.25 -45.39
C LEU A 6 59.88 -12.44 -44.46
N VAL A 7 59.31 -11.36 -43.91
CA VAL A 7 58.08 -11.37 -43.07
C VAL A 7 56.83 -11.75 -43.89
N SER A 8 56.75 -11.24 -45.12
CA SER A 8 55.62 -11.58 -46.00
C SER A 8 55.70 -13.04 -46.50
N ALA A 9 56.91 -13.60 -46.70
CA ALA A 9 57.05 -15.00 -47.09
C ALA A 9 56.77 -15.96 -45.91
N LEU A 10 57.15 -15.57 -44.67
CA LEU A 10 56.81 -16.36 -43.44
C LEU A 10 55.28 -16.30 -43.14
N GLY A 11 54.64 -15.12 -43.33
CA GLY A 11 53.19 -14.97 -43.19
C GLY A 11 52.39 -15.83 -44.20
N ALA A 12 52.86 -15.90 -45.44
CA ALA A 12 52.23 -16.75 -46.46
C ALA A 12 52.45 -18.26 -46.23
N MET A 13 53.56 -18.65 -45.61
CA MET A 13 53.78 -20.06 -45.27
C MET A 13 53.00 -20.48 -44.01
N LEU A 14 52.71 -19.58 -43.07
CA LEU A 14 51.86 -19.90 -41.91
C LEU A 14 50.38 -20.02 -42.30
N LEU A 15 49.91 -19.28 -43.34
CA LEU A 15 48.57 -19.43 -43.84
C LEU A 15 48.39 -20.64 -44.78
N ALA A 16 49.47 -21.16 -45.36
CA ALA A 16 49.44 -22.38 -46.18
C ALA A 16 49.55 -23.68 -45.41
N SER A 17 49.95 -23.64 -44.12
CA SER A 17 50.07 -24.86 -43.30
C SER A 17 48.79 -25.23 -42.55
N CYS A 18 47.74 -24.41 -42.63
CA CYS A 18 46.40 -24.73 -42.08
C CYS A 18 45.39 -25.18 -43.17
N ALA A 19 45.83 -25.35 -44.38
CA ALA A 19 45.01 -25.99 -45.42
C ALA A 19 45.29 -27.49 -45.42
N ASP A 20 44.86 -28.17 -44.39
CA ASP A 20 44.60 -29.61 -44.51
C ASP A 20 43.54 -29.82 -45.59
N HIS A 21 43.67 -30.86 -46.38
CA HIS A 21 42.76 -31.25 -47.44
C HIS A 21 41.32 -31.20 -46.93
N PHE A 22 40.57 -30.14 -47.32
CA PHE A 22 39.14 -30.18 -47.17
C PHE A 22 38.65 -31.36 -48.00
N ASP A 23 38.10 -32.34 -47.31
CA ASP A 23 37.35 -33.40 -47.96
C ASP A 23 36.17 -32.71 -48.70
N GLN A 24 36.17 -32.80 -50.01
CA GLN A 24 35.14 -32.17 -50.84
C GLN A 24 33.73 -32.75 -50.61
N ASN A 25 33.63 -33.79 -49.78
CA ASN A 25 32.40 -34.45 -49.35
C ASN A 25 32.01 -34.09 -47.87
N PHE A 26 32.63 -33.07 -47.27
CA PHE A 26 32.23 -32.62 -45.94
C PHE A 26 30.87 -31.93 -45.99
N GLU A 27 29.83 -32.67 -45.63
CA GLU A 27 28.51 -32.08 -45.35
C GLU A 27 28.56 -31.38 -43.96
N THR A 28 28.48 -30.06 -43.98
CA THR A 28 28.25 -29.29 -42.78
C THR A 28 26.81 -29.55 -42.28
N VAL A 29 26.68 -30.43 -41.34
CA VAL A 29 25.43 -30.57 -40.59
C VAL A 29 25.34 -29.38 -39.67
N ARG A 30 24.31 -28.54 -39.80
CA ARG A 30 23.99 -27.47 -38.84
C ARG A 30 23.84 -28.14 -37.47
N PRO A 31 24.42 -27.58 -36.40
CA PRO A 31 24.13 -28.07 -35.05
C PRO A 31 22.60 -28.18 -34.84
N ASP A 32 22.14 -29.22 -34.17
CA ASP A 32 20.71 -29.50 -33.97
C ASP A 32 19.92 -28.29 -33.50
N LYS A 33 20.48 -27.45 -32.64
CA LYS A 33 19.88 -26.18 -32.19
C LYS A 33 19.65 -25.20 -33.36
N GLU A 34 20.63 -24.99 -34.24
CA GLU A 34 20.46 -24.10 -35.40
C GLU A 34 19.44 -24.66 -36.38
N ALA A 35 19.35 -25.95 -36.58
CA ALA A 35 18.34 -26.57 -37.40
C ALA A 35 16.93 -26.40 -36.84
N GLN A 36 16.79 -26.50 -35.51
CA GLN A 36 15.51 -26.34 -34.82
C GLN A 36 14.96 -24.91 -34.86
N TYR A 37 15.82 -23.88 -34.85
CA TYR A 37 15.43 -22.46 -34.82
C TYR A 37 15.52 -21.76 -36.18
N GLY A 38 16.16 -22.35 -37.17
CA GLY A 38 16.37 -21.72 -38.51
C GLY A 38 15.09 -21.32 -39.24
N TYR A 39 13.96 -21.97 -38.98
CA TYR A 39 12.68 -21.60 -39.56
C TYR A 39 12.14 -20.25 -39.05
N LEU A 40 12.57 -19.77 -37.87
CA LEU A 40 12.17 -18.50 -37.25
C LEU A 40 12.64 -17.29 -38.06
N GLU A 41 13.72 -17.44 -38.82
CA GLU A 41 14.23 -16.38 -39.70
C GLU A 41 13.29 -16.10 -40.89
N GLN A 42 12.38 -17.03 -41.23
CA GLN A 42 11.44 -16.90 -42.35
C GLN A 42 10.23 -16.02 -42.02
N TYR A 43 9.99 -15.73 -40.72
CA TYR A 43 8.90 -14.87 -40.30
C TYR A 43 9.27 -13.39 -40.51
N ASP A 44 8.33 -12.61 -41.04
CA ASP A 44 8.42 -11.14 -41.04
C ASP A 44 8.28 -10.58 -39.63
N ALA A 45 8.47 -9.27 -39.48
CA ALA A 45 8.14 -8.55 -38.25
C ALA A 45 6.63 -8.67 -37.95
N LEU A 46 6.26 -8.83 -36.66
CA LEU A 46 4.87 -9.13 -36.30
C LEU A 46 3.84 -8.14 -36.83
N LYS A 47 4.16 -6.83 -36.85
CA LYS A 47 3.24 -5.80 -37.39
C LYS A 47 2.95 -5.94 -38.85
N GLU A 48 3.76 -6.69 -39.61
CA GLU A 48 3.52 -6.95 -41.04
C GLU A 48 2.25 -7.79 -41.27
N TYR A 49 1.91 -8.65 -40.30
CA TYR A 49 0.74 -9.53 -40.36
C TYR A 49 -0.59 -8.86 -39.97
N ILE A 50 -0.55 -7.57 -39.56
CA ILE A 50 -1.74 -6.81 -39.20
C ILE A 50 -1.97 -5.59 -40.11
N LYS A 51 -1.27 -5.48 -41.24
CA LYS A 51 -1.39 -4.33 -42.19
C LYS A 51 -2.80 -4.13 -42.71
N ASP A 52 -3.59 -5.19 -42.83
CA ASP A 52 -5.00 -5.15 -43.25
C ASP A 52 -5.97 -4.78 -42.12
N ARG A 53 -5.44 -4.50 -40.90
CA ARG A 53 -6.18 -4.19 -39.67
C ARG A 53 -5.71 -2.86 -39.07
N PRO A 54 -6.02 -1.72 -39.70
CA PRO A 54 -5.43 -0.41 -39.34
C PRO A 54 -5.80 0.06 -37.90
N ASN A 55 -6.88 -0.46 -37.35
CA ASN A 55 -7.32 -0.12 -35.96
C ASN A 55 -6.92 -1.16 -34.94
N PHE A 56 -6.12 -2.17 -35.33
CA PHE A 56 -5.64 -3.19 -34.41
C PHE A 56 -4.32 -2.76 -33.76
N HIS A 57 -4.28 -2.70 -32.46
CA HIS A 57 -3.11 -2.34 -31.68
C HIS A 57 -2.32 -3.59 -31.29
N LEU A 58 -1.17 -3.77 -31.91
CA LEU A 58 -0.21 -4.79 -31.56
C LEU A 58 0.86 -4.14 -30.68
N GLY A 59 0.72 -4.33 -29.36
CA GLY A 59 1.49 -3.64 -28.34
C GLY A 59 2.62 -4.46 -27.75
N ILE A 60 3.54 -3.75 -27.08
CA ILE A 60 4.59 -4.34 -26.25
C ILE A 60 4.86 -3.50 -25.00
N GLY A 61 5.02 -4.18 -23.86
CA GLY A 61 5.54 -3.58 -22.63
C GLY A 61 7.02 -3.25 -22.76
N THR A 62 7.42 -2.02 -22.44
CA THR A 62 8.80 -1.56 -22.55
C THR A 62 9.35 -0.99 -21.26
N ALA A 63 10.63 -1.27 -20.97
CA ALA A 63 11.41 -0.54 -20.01
C ALA A 63 11.78 0.83 -20.61
N VAL A 64 11.19 1.91 -20.10
CA VAL A 64 11.29 3.25 -20.68
C VAL A 64 12.74 3.75 -20.77
N ASP A 65 13.56 3.46 -19.74
CA ASP A 65 14.97 3.86 -19.74
C ASP A 65 15.75 3.20 -20.89
N GLU A 66 15.46 1.92 -21.19
CA GLU A 66 16.10 1.20 -22.29
C GLU A 66 15.56 1.68 -23.66
N TYR A 67 14.26 1.95 -23.74
CA TYR A 67 13.67 2.48 -24.96
C TYR A 67 14.22 3.87 -25.33
N ASN A 68 14.35 4.76 -24.35
CA ASN A 68 14.85 6.13 -24.56
C ASN A 68 16.33 6.18 -24.96
N LYS A 69 17.12 5.13 -24.70
CA LYS A 69 18.51 5.01 -25.23
C LYS A 69 18.58 4.90 -26.75
N LYS A 70 17.48 4.54 -27.39
CA LYS A 70 17.38 4.33 -28.86
C LYS A 70 18.31 3.25 -29.42
N GLU A 71 18.53 2.20 -28.63
CA GLU A 71 19.35 1.05 -28.97
C GLU A 71 18.46 -0.18 -29.33
N LEU A 72 18.84 -1.36 -28.87
CA LEU A 72 18.22 -2.63 -29.27
C LEU A 72 16.73 -2.72 -28.92
N VAL A 73 16.32 -2.31 -27.70
CA VAL A 73 14.91 -2.32 -27.27
C VAL A 73 14.08 -1.39 -28.14
N TYR A 74 14.60 -0.20 -28.49
CA TYR A 74 13.95 0.72 -29.39
C TYR A 74 13.80 0.12 -30.80
N ALA A 75 14.86 -0.48 -31.35
CA ALA A 75 14.83 -1.10 -32.68
C ALA A 75 13.84 -2.27 -32.73
N LEU A 76 13.85 -3.16 -31.72
CA LEU A 76 12.96 -4.30 -31.63
C LEU A 76 11.49 -3.85 -31.56
N THR A 77 11.19 -2.90 -30.65
CA THR A 77 9.84 -2.36 -30.45
C THR A 77 9.31 -1.77 -31.75
N ASN A 78 10.05 -0.84 -32.35
CA ASN A 78 9.61 -0.12 -33.54
C ASN A 78 9.52 -1.00 -34.80
N SER A 79 10.29 -2.08 -34.90
CA SER A 79 10.22 -2.99 -36.05
C SER A 79 9.05 -3.96 -35.96
N ASN A 80 8.65 -4.42 -34.77
CA ASN A 80 7.67 -5.49 -34.64
C ASN A 80 6.27 -5.04 -34.20
N PHE A 81 6.12 -3.86 -33.61
CA PHE A 81 4.86 -3.40 -33.01
C PHE A 81 4.40 -2.06 -33.56
N ASN A 82 3.12 -1.74 -33.38
CA ASN A 82 2.54 -0.43 -33.68
C ASN A 82 2.06 0.32 -32.44
N GLU A 83 2.12 -0.30 -31.28
CA GLU A 83 1.82 0.29 -29.97
C GLU A 83 2.89 -0.09 -28.95
N THR A 84 3.14 0.79 -27.96
CA THR A 84 4.02 0.51 -26.84
C THR A 84 3.41 0.95 -25.52
N VAL A 85 3.74 0.26 -24.42
CA VAL A 85 3.25 0.50 -23.05
C VAL A 85 4.45 0.68 -22.14
N ALA A 86 4.43 1.73 -21.30
CA ALA A 86 5.45 1.91 -20.28
C ALA A 86 5.23 0.94 -19.12
N GLY A 87 6.17 0.02 -18.86
CA GLY A 87 6.00 -0.97 -17.81
C GLY A 87 5.83 -0.38 -16.40
N ASN A 88 6.56 0.71 -16.08
CA ASN A 88 6.48 1.35 -14.76
C ASN A 88 6.44 2.88 -14.79
N ALA A 89 6.99 3.52 -15.82
CA ALA A 89 7.27 4.96 -15.79
C ALA A 89 6.02 5.85 -15.71
N MET A 90 4.84 5.34 -16.09
CA MET A 90 3.56 6.04 -16.02
C MET A 90 2.73 5.69 -14.77
N LYS A 91 3.29 4.98 -13.79
CA LYS A 91 2.65 4.68 -12.51
C LYS A 91 2.90 5.80 -11.50
N MET A 92 1.97 6.02 -10.57
CA MET A 92 2.02 7.16 -9.65
C MET A 92 3.31 7.22 -8.84
N ALA A 93 3.77 6.09 -8.29
CA ALA A 93 5.03 6.03 -7.52
C ALA A 93 6.29 6.36 -8.34
N SER A 94 6.22 6.29 -9.67
CA SER A 94 7.36 6.64 -10.53
C SER A 94 7.44 8.14 -10.84
N CYS A 95 6.35 8.86 -10.63
CA CYS A 95 6.24 10.29 -10.97
C CYS A 95 6.01 11.19 -9.76
N VAL A 96 5.55 10.65 -8.62
CA VAL A 96 5.21 11.43 -7.43
C VAL A 96 6.14 11.04 -6.28
N ALA A 97 6.88 12.00 -5.76
CA ALA A 97 7.80 11.82 -4.66
C ALA A 97 7.08 11.80 -3.29
N ASP A 98 7.81 11.43 -2.23
CA ASP A 98 7.30 11.38 -0.84
C ASP A 98 6.85 12.74 -0.30
N ASP A 99 7.29 13.86 -0.88
CA ASP A 99 6.83 15.21 -0.53
C ASP A 99 5.60 15.67 -1.33
N GLY A 100 5.20 14.89 -2.35
CA GLY A 100 4.08 15.17 -3.24
C GLY A 100 4.47 15.93 -4.51
N SER A 101 5.75 16.25 -4.71
CA SER A 101 6.23 16.83 -5.96
C SER A 101 6.11 15.83 -7.10
N MET A 102 5.82 16.32 -8.31
CA MET A 102 5.59 15.49 -9.49
C MET A 102 6.66 15.77 -10.56
N ASP A 103 7.20 14.69 -11.14
CA ASP A 103 8.15 14.74 -12.26
C ASP A 103 7.69 13.83 -13.38
N PHE A 104 7.44 14.42 -14.55
CA PHE A 104 6.97 13.72 -15.75
C PHE A 104 7.98 13.76 -16.91
N GLU A 105 9.21 14.25 -16.71
CA GLU A 105 10.15 14.42 -17.81
C GLU A 105 10.46 13.11 -18.54
N LYS A 106 10.61 12.01 -17.80
CA LYS A 106 10.80 10.67 -18.39
C LYS A 106 9.60 10.23 -19.24
N VAL A 107 8.38 10.53 -18.80
CA VAL A 107 7.15 10.23 -19.54
C VAL A 107 7.07 11.04 -20.82
N LYS A 108 7.35 12.35 -20.76
CA LYS A 108 7.36 13.25 -21.93
C LYS A 108 8.36 12.78 -23.00
N GLU A 109 9.58 12.44 -22.56
CA GLU A 109 10.61 11.93 -23.47
C GLU A 109 10.18 10.62 -24.12
N TYR A 110 9.62 9.68 -23.37
CA TYR A 110 9.16 8.40 -23.87
C TYR A 110 8.03 8.57 -24.89
N VAL A 111 6.99 9.33 -24.56
CA VAL A 111 5.85 9.60 -25.46
C VAL A 111 6.33 10.26 -26.75
N LYS A 112 7.23 11.25 -26.63
CA LYS A 112 7.83 11.89 -27.80
C LYS A 112 8.60 10.88 -28.68
N ASN A 113 9.48 10.08 -28.09
CA ASN A 113 10.30 9.12 -28.83
C ASN A 113 9.45 8.05 -29.54
N ALA A 114 8.38 7.56 -28.88
CA ALA A 114 7.47 6.57 -29.44
C ALA A 114 6.63 7.16 -30.59
N THR A 115 6.05 8.34 -30.38
CA THR A 115 5.23 9.01 -31.41
C THR A 115 6.06 9.47 -32.60
N ASP A 116 7.29 9.95 -32.40
CA ASP A 116 8.23 10.29 -33.48
C ASP A 116 8.61 9.05 -34.32
N ALA A 117 8.63 7.86 -33.71
CA ALA A 117 8.85 6.59 -34.40
C ALA A 117 7.59 6.04 -35.10
N GLY A 118 6.44 6.69 -34.93
CA GLY A 118 5.17 6.28 -35.54
C GLY A 118 4.39 5.24 -34.73
N LEU A 119 4.74 5.01 -33.44
CA LEU A 119 3.99 4.16 -32.55
C LEU A 119 2.85 4.94 -31.85
N SER A 120 1.75 4.26 -31.56
CA SER A 120 0.84 4.70 -30.51
C SER A 120 1.41 4.36 -29.12
N VAL A 121 1.07 5.16 -28.12
CA VAL A 121 1.38 4.88 -26.72
C VAL A 121 0.07 4.58 -26.00
N TYR A 122 0.04 3.45 -25.30
CA TYR A 122 -1.04 3.12 -24.40
C TYR A 122 -0.59 3.40 -22.96
N GLY A 123 -1.39 4.15 -22.20
CA GLY A 123 -1.06 4.58 -20.85
C GLY A 123 -1.39 3.54 -19.79
N HIS A 124 -0.43 3.21 -18.95
CA HIS A 124 -0.58 2.26 -17.86
C HIS A 124 0.14 2.80 -16.60
N THR A 125 -0.55 3.18 -15.52
CA THR A 125 -1.98 3.24 -15.26
C THR A 125 -2.29 4.50 -14.43
N LEU A 126 -3.50 5.06 -14.54
CA LEU A 126 -3.85 6.29 -13.83
C LEU A 126 -4.21 6.06 -12.36
N ALA A 127 -4.97 5.01 -12.06
CA ALA A 127 -5.36 4.66 -10.70
C ALA A 127 -5.16 3.18 -10.42
N TRP A 128 -4.49 2.87 -9.31
CA TRP A 128 -4.18 1.52 -8.86
C TRP A 128 -3.95 1.55 -7.35
N HIS A 129 -4.09 0.43 -6.65
CA HIS A 129 -3.78 0.33 -5.23
C HIS A 129 -2.29 0.08 -4.95
N ALA A 130 -1.57 -0.57 -5.88
CA ALA A 130 -0.15 -0.83 -5.77
C ALA A 130 0.71 0.26 -6.43
N GLN A 131 2.01 0.27 -6.14
CA GLN A 131 2.99 1.24 -6.66
C GLN A 131 2.52 2.69 -6.51
N GLN A 132 2.09 3.04 -5.30
CA GLN A 132 1.65 4.37 -4.90
C GLN A 132 2.70 5.06 -4.01
N PRO A 133 2.76 6.40 -3.96
CA PRO A 133 3.60 7.14 -3.01
C PRO A 133 2.98 7.08 -1.59
N ASN A 134 3.00 5.89 -0.98
CA ASN A 134 2.26 5.61 0.25
C ASN A 134 2.59 6.54 1.41
N LYS A 135 3.85 6.98 1.56
CA LYS A 135 4.24 7.93 2.60
C LYS A 135 3.56 9.28 2.41
N TYR A 136 3.52 9.77 1.17
CA TYR A 136 2.84 11.02 0.84
C TYR A 136 1.34 10.91 1.13
N LEU A 137 0.66 9.90 0.60
CA LEU A 137 -0.78 9.71 0.75
C LEU A 137 -1.20 9.53 2.21
N LYS A 138 -0.49 8.66 2.96
CA LYS A 138 -0.77 8.42 4.38
C LYS A 138 -0.51 9.66 5.24
N ARG A 139 0.50 10.48 4.91
CA ARG A 139 0.77 11.75 5.61
C ARG A 139 -0.36 12.75 5.44
N LEU A 140 -0.97 12.84 4.26
CA LEU A 140 -2.08 13.77 4.00
C LEU A 140 -3.31 13.50 4.86
N ILE A 141 -3.54 12.24 5.19
CA ILE A 141 -4.70 11.78 5.97
C ILE A 141 -4.33 11.34 7.40
N ALA A 142 -3.12 11.68 7.84
CA ALA A 142 -2.70 11.46 9.23
C ALA A 142 -3.53 12.31 10.19
N ASP A 143 -3.60 11.86 11.43
CA ASP A 143 -4.27 12.58 12.49
C ASP A 143 -3.74 14.00 12.62
N LYS A 144 -4.61 14.97 12.80
CA LYS A 144 -4.26 16.39 12.97
C LYS A 144 -3.83 16.65 14.41
N GLU A 145 -2.65 17.25 14.59
CA GLU A 145 -2.25 17.77 15.90
C GLU A 145 -3.23 18.83 16.38
N LEU A 146 -3.59 18.73 17.65
CA LEU A 146 -4.42 19.73 18.30
C LEU A 146 -3.59 20.99 18.63
N PRO A 147 -4.17 22.19 18.56
CA PRO A 147 -3.48 23.39 18.97
C PRO A 147 -3.10 23.29 20.45
N PRO A 148 -2.09 24.08 20.92
CA PRO A 148 -1.76 24.18 22.34
C PRO A 148 -2.97 24.50 23.20
N ALA A 149 -3.02 23.94 24.42
CA ALA A 149 -4.13 24.13 25.36
C ALA A 149 -4.22 25.59 25.92
N GLY A 150 -3.20 26.40 25.66
CA GLY A 150 -3.11 27.79 26.09
C GLY A 150 -1.80 28.42 25.66
N ASP A 151 -1.54 29.65 26.12
CA ASP A 151 -0.25 30.31 25.97
C ASP A 151 0.56 30.11 27.26
N ASN A 152 1.71 29.45 27.14
CA ASN A 152 2.60 29.14 28.27
C ASN A 152 4.06 29.25 27.77
N PRO A 153 4.75 30.37 28.04
CA PRO A 153 6.12 30.54 27.60
C PRO A 153 7.05 29.54 28.31
N GLY A 154 8.05 29.03 27.60
CA GLY A 154 9.05 28.12 28.11
C GLY A 154 10.20 27.95 27.14
N LEU A 155 11.22 27.19 27.52
CA LEU A 155 12.37 26.89 26.68
C LEU A 155 12.09 25.68 25.80
N ILE A 156 12.13 25.86 24.49
CA ILE A 156 12.04 24.81 23.47
C ILE A 156 13.45 24.48 23.02
N ILE A 157 13.86 23.21 23.16
CA ILE A 157 15.16 22.70 22.75
C ILE A 157 14.92 21.65 21.66
N THR A 158 15.49 21.81 20.48
CA THR A 158 15.36 20.88 19.36
C THR A 158 16.70 20.28 19.02
N SER A 159 16.76 18.95 18.93
CA SER A 159 17.94 18.19 18.49
C SER A 159 17.56 17.16 17.43
N GLY A 160 18.54 16.46 16.88
CA GLY A 160 18.33 15.37 15.92
C GLY A 160 17.90 14.05 16.59
N ASP A 161 18.12 12.96 15.86
CA ASP A 161 17.81 11.59 16.33
C ASP A 161 18.58 11.21 17.59
N PRO A 162 18.05 10.25 18.39
CA PRO A 162 18.74 9.74 19.58
C PRO A 162 20.16 9.27 19.28
N LYS A 163 21.08 9.54 20.21
CA LYS A 163 22.51 9.18 20.18
C LYS A 163 22.82 8.04 21.16
N ALA A 164 24.03 7.49 21.05
CA ALA A 164 24.48 6.39 21.90
C ALA A 164 24.62 6.78 23.37
N GLU A 165 25.09 8.02 23.64
CA GLU A 165 25.39 8.49 24.99
C GLU A 165 24.62 9.77 25.33
N THR A 166 24.32 9.95 26.65
CA THR A 166 23.52 11.08 27.13
C THR A 166 24.19 12.41 26.83
N TYR A 167 25.51 12.51 26.97
CA TYR A 167 26.30 13.71 26.72
C TYR A 167 26.48 14.07 25.25
N ASN A 168 25.93 13.29 24.34
CA ASN A 168 25.98 13.64 22.92
C ASN A 168 25.02 14.80 22.53
N TYR A 169 24.04 15.08 23.36
CA TYR A 169 23.27 16.32 23.37
C TYR A 169 23.21 16.88 24.77
N GLU A 170 23.54 18.16 24.90
CA GLU A 170 23.39 18.86 26.18
C GLU A 170 22.98 20.31 25.97
N ILE A 171 22.28 20.84 26.95
CA ILE A 171 21.98 22.26 27.14
C ILE A 171 22.43 22.63 28.52
N ASP A 172 23.03 23.78 28.66
CA ASP A 172 23.69 24.23 29.88
C ASP A 172 23.05 25.51 30.39
N TYR A 173 23.08 25.69 31.71
CA TYR A 173 22.65 26.91 32.39
C TYR A 173 23.80 27.46 33.24
N ASP A 174 24.19 28.71 33.00
CA ASP A 174 25.21 29.45 33.76
C ASP A 174 24.58 30.20 34.93
N LEU A 175 25.04 29.97 36.15
CA LEU A 175 24.58 30.65 37.36
C LEU A 175 25.33 31.94 37.57
N ASP A 176 24.66 33.00 38.03
CA ASP A 176 25.27 34.27 38.45
C ASP A 176 26.11 34.10 39.70
N GLU A 177 25.65 33.27 40.62
CA GLU A 177 26.34 32.94 41.87
C GLU A 177 26.61 31.43 41.97
N PRO A 178 27.86 31.02 42.30
CA PRO A 178 28.21 29.62 42.39
C PRO A 178 27.53 28.97 43.65
N LEU A 179 26.99 27.75 43.42
CA LEU A 179 26.57 26.88 44.50
C LEU A 179 27.76 26.45 45.33
N LYS A 180 27.61 26.40 46.67
CA LYS A 180 28.71 26.10 47.59
C LYS A 180 28.81 24.59 47.86
N ALA A 181 30.05 24.10 47.86
CA ALA A 181 30.37 22.74 48.25
C ALA A 181 29.78 22.38 49.64
N GLY A 182 29.18 21.21 49.74
CA GLY A 182 28.59 20.72 51.00
C GLY A 182 27.24 21.32 51.38
N THR A 183 26.71 22.29 50.61
CA THR A 183 25.36 22.84 50.82
C THR A 183 24.36 22.04 49.97
N THR A 184 23.21 21.71 50.53
CA THR A 184 22.18 20.94 49.84
C THR A 184 21.23 21.88 49.07
N TYR A 185 21.02 21.58 47.79
CA TYR A 185 20.14 22.33 46.90
C TYR A 185 18.98 21.47 46.41
N GLU A 186 17.88 22.11 46.07
CA GLU A 186 16.72 21.51 45.41
C GLU A 186 16.52 22.17 44.03
N ILE A 187 16.46 21.35 43.01
CA ILE A 187 16.18 21.79 41.65
C ILE A 187 14.84 21.17 41.20
N SER A 188 13.95 21.97 40.67
CA SER A 188 12.71 21.51 40.04
C SER A 188 12.56 22.07 38.64
N LEU A 189 12.02 21.25 37.77
CA LEU A 189 11.84 21.57 36.34
C LEU A 189 10.64 20.80 35.83
N ASN A 190 9.72 21.50 35.19
CA ASN A 190 8.66 20.88 34.40
C ASN A 190 9.20 20.55 33.02
N VAL A 191 9.07 19.28 32.60
CA VAL A 191 9.64 18.79 31.34
C VAL A 191 8.63 17.94 30.59
N ARG A 192 8.49 18.16 29.30
CA ARG A 192 7.94 17.18 28.35
C ARG A 192 8.82 17.06 27.12
N GLY A 193 8.67 16.00 26.33
CA GLY A 193 9.44 15.79 25.12
C GLY A 193 8.71 14.97 24.09
N THR A 194 9.17 15.02 22.85
CA THR A 194 8.63 14.17 21.75
C THR A 194 8.99 12.70 21.91
N ASN A 195 10.07 12.42 22.66
CA ASN A 195 10.51 11.06 22.97
C ASN A 195 10.60 10.90 24.49
N PRO A 196 10.01 9.84 25.06
CA PRO A 196 10.12 9.58 26.51
C PRO A 196 11.52 9.09 26.88
N GLY A 197 11.94 9.39 28.13
CA GLY A 197 13.24 8.97 28.63
C GLY A 197 13.70 9.78 29.83
N THR A 198 15.00 9.99 29.96
CA THR A 198 15.60 10.74 31.06
C THR A 198 16.66 11.72 30.57
N ILE A 199 16.73 12.88 31.26
CA ILE A 199 17.80 13.86 31.13
C ILE A 199 18.72 13.69 32.33
N ASP A 200 20.00 13.43 32.13
CA ASP A 200 20.98 13.35 33.20
C ASP A 200 21.42 14.76 33.61
N PHE A 201 21.50 15.00 34.93
CA PHE A 201 21.87 16.27 35.50
C PHE A 201 23.30 16.23 36.03
N TRP A 202 24.18 17.08 35.48
CA TRP A 202 25.61 17.13 35.82
C TRP A 202 26.04 18.55 36.14
N PRO A 203 25.93 19.01 37.42
CA PRO A 203 26.47 20.31 37.81
C PRO A 203 28.00 20.29 37.80
N GLU A 204 28.61 21.39 37.37
CA GLU A 204 30.06 21.50 37.30
C GLU A 204 30.54 22.94 37.56
N LYS A 205 31.86 23.11 37.73
CA LYS A 205 32.49 24.40 37.60
C LYS A 205 32.73 24.71 36.13
N LYS A 206 32.36 25.91 35.66
CA LYS A 206 32.49 26.30 34.27
C LYS A 206 33.89 25.98 33.73
N GLY A 207 33.95 25.31 32.60
CA GLY A 207 35.19 24.80 32.02
C GLY A 207 35.56 23.38 32.40
N GLY A 208 34.68 22.63 33.06
CA GLY A 208 34.81 21.20 33.31
C GLY A 208 35.75 20.80 34.43
N SER A 209 36.17 21.76 35.30
CA SER A 209 37.19 21.51 36.33
C SER A 209 36.69 20.78 37.59
N ALA A 210 35.37 20.61 37.74
CA ALA A 210 34.73 19.92 38.88
C ALA A 210 33.35 19.42 38.53
N THR A 211 33.27 18.47 37.55
CA THR A 211 31.99 17.88 37.15
C THR A 211 31.49 16.84 38.14
N GLN A 212 30.24 16.94 38.54
CA GLN A 212 29.54 15.95 39.40
C GLN A 212 28.60 15.10 38.57
N TYR A 213 29.07 13.97 38.09
CA TYR A 213 28.23 12.99 37.39
C TYR A 213 27.20 12.34 38.30
N GLY A 214 25.96 12.14 37.77
CA GLY A 214 24.93 11.42 38.51
C GLY A 214 24.34 12.19 39.69
N ALA A 215 24.36 13.51 39.70
CA ALA A 215 23.74 14.34 40.72
C ALA A 215 22.19 14.16 40.77
N GLY A 216 21.60 13.68 39.66
CA GLY A 216 20.20 13.37 39.51
C GLY A 216 19.80 13.23 38.05
N SER A 217 18.53 12.97 37.80
CA SER A 217 17.96 12.94 36.47
C SER A 217 16.52 13.45 36.49
N PHE A 218 16.06 13.91 35.30
CA PHE A 218 14.70 14.38 35.06
C PHE A 218 13.99 13.39 34.12
N THR A 219 12.79 12.99 34.52
CA THR A 219 11.93 12.16 33.64
C THR A 219 11.31 13.00 32.54
N VAL A 220 11.32 12.48 31.32
CA VAL A 220 10.70 13.06 30.13
C VAL A 220 9.60 12.13 29.67
N ALA A 221 8.41 12.70 29.42
CA ALA A 221 7.28 12.02 28.79
C ALA A 221 6.65 12.95 27.76
N GLU A 222 5.73 12.44 26.95
CA GLU A 222 4.97 13.26 26.00
C GLU A 222 4.09 14.31 26.68
N SER A 223 3.54 13.99 27.85
CA SER A 223 2.89 14.95 28.75
C SER A 223 3.90 15.54 29.72
N ALA A 224 3.66 16.79 30.16
CA ALA A 224 4.51 17.48 31.10
C ALA A 224 4.65 16.74 32.44
N VAL A 225 5.88 16.59 32.91
CA VAL A 225 6.24 15.95 34.18
C VAL A 225 6.91 16.97 35.10
N ASP A 226 6.39 17.14 36.32
CA ASP A 226 7.04 17.94 37.33
C ASP A 226 8.15 17.11 37.99
N ASN A 227 9.38 17.50 37.73
CA ASN A 227 10.56 16.85 38.28
C ASN A 227 11.11 17.61 39.49
N LYS A 228 11.64 16.87 40.45
CA LYS A 228 12.37 17.44 41.58
C LYS A 228 13.58 16.58 41.91
N VAL A 229 14.77 17.21 41.97
CA VAL A 229 16.04 16.59 42.33
C VAL A 229 16.63 17.35 43.50
N THR A 230 17.15 16.59 44.49
CA THR A 230 17.90 17.15 45.63
C THR A 230 19.36 16.66 45.53
N PHE A 231 20.31 17.57 45.58
CA PHE A 231 21.73 17.24 45.45
C PHE A 231 22.58 18.11 46.36
N THR A 232 23.80 17.64 46.65
CA THR A 232 24.79 18.37 47.43
C THR A 232 26.09 18.34 46.65
N PRO A 233 26.54 19.48 46.09
CA PRO A 233 27.76 19.51 45.30
C PRO A 233 28.99 19.27 46.21
N ASN A 234 29.97 18.55 45.68
CA ASN A 234 31.24 18.26 46.36
C ASN A 234 32.33 19.31 46.12
N ALA A 235 32.07 20.26 45.26
CA ALA A 235 32.91 21.44 44.94
C ALA A 235 31.95 22.61 44.62
N ASP A 236 32.46 23.85 44.63
CA ASP A 236 31.71 25.01 44.17
C ASP A 236 31.39 24.83 42.66
N VAL A 237 30.15 24.99 42.26
CA VAL A 237 29.64 24.81 40.90
C VAL A 237 28.90 26.06 40.44
N ASP A 238 29.06 26.46 39.18
CA ASP A 238 28.43 27.65 38.57
C ASP A 238 27.82 27.35 37.20
N HIS A 239 27.85 26.05 36.78
CA HIS A 239 27.43 25.61 35.47
C HIS A 239 26.61 24.31 35.61
N LEU A 240 25.40 24.31 35.07
CA LEU A 240 24.45 23.17 35.19
C LEU A 240 24.25 22.53 33.83
N ARG A 241 24.65 21.27 33.66
CA ARG A 241 24.54 20.55 32.40
C ARG A 241 23.35 19.60 32.44
N PHE A 242 22.52 19.67 31.40
CA PHE A 242 21.39 18.79 31.15
C PHE A 242 21.68 17.94 29.92
N CYS A 243 22.03 16.67 30.13
CA CYS A 243 22.47 15.75 29.10
C CYS A 243 21.31 14.85 28.66
N PHE A 244 20.94 14.86 27.35
CA PHE A 244 19.75 14.20 26.84
C PHE A 244 19.99 13.45 25.52
N GLY A 245 21.21 13.14 25.15
CA GLY A 245 21.56 12.52 23.88
C GLY A 245 20.81 11.23 23.57
N LYS A 246 20.45 10.43 24.58
CA LYS A 246 19.75 9.17 24.39
C LYS A 246 18.28 9.32 24.00
N ILE A 247 17.68 10.49 24.21
CA ILE A 247 16.29 10.75 23.84
C ILE A 247 16.17 11.48 22.50
N GLY A 248 17.00 12.51 22.25
CA GLY A 248 16.91 13.34 21.04
C GLY A 248 15.54 14.03 20.88
N GLY A 249 15.27 14.56 19.69
CA GLY A 249 13.98 15.19 19.37
C GLY A 249 13.80 16.58 19.98
N THR A 250 12.56 16.93 20.39
CA THR A 250 12.25 18.25 20.98
C THR A 250 11.89 18.12 22.45
N LEU A 251 12.53 18.92 23.31
CA LEU A 251 12.25 19.06 24.71
C LEU A 251 11.61 20.43 24.99
N TYR A 252 10.76 20.48 25.98
CA TYR A 252 10.03 21.68 26.43
C TYR A 252 10.22 21.81 27.92
N PHE A 253 10.90 22.89 28.35
CA PHE A 253 11.18 23.18 29.76
C PHE A 253 10.32 24.34 30.23
N ASP A 254 9.83 24.23 31.45
CA ASP A 254 9.07 25.25 32.12
C ASP A 254 9.29 25.18 33.65
N ASN A 255 9.00 26.26 34.36
CA ASN A 255 9.07 26.34 35.85
C ASN A 255 10.41 25.83 36.37
N PHE A 256 11.52 26.37 35.85
CA PHE A 256 12.86 26.04 36.29
C PHE A 256 13.22 26.75 37.58
N VAL A 257 13.28 26.04 38.69
CA VAL A 257 13.60 26.58 40.05
C VAL A 257 14.79 25.87 40.63
N LEU A 258 15.76 26.63 41.13
CA LEU A 258 16.90 26.12 41.90
C LEU A 258 17.05 26.93 43.15
N LYS A 259 17.08 26.28 44.30
CA LYS A 259 17.22 26.94 45.61
C LYS A 259 17.99 26.10 46.63
N GLU A 260 18.61 26.75 47.57
CA GLU A 260 19.14 26.07 48.78
C GLU A 260 17.99 25.44 49.52
N LYS A 261 18.19 24.21 50.05
CA LYS A 261 17.15 23.50 50.75
C LYS A 261 16.73 24.27 52.01
N GLY A 262 15.43 24.58 52.08
CA GLY A 262 14.85 25.37 53.14
C GLY A 262 14.87 26.91 52.92
N SER A 263 15.38 27.36 51.75
CA SER A 263 15.31 28.76 51.33
C SER A 263 14.18 28.96 50.30
N ASP A 264 13.59 30.16 50.27
CA ASP A 264 12.63 30.55 49.25
C ASP A 264 13.29 31.32 48.10
N HIS A 265 14.58 31.63 48.20
CA HIS A 265 15.32 32.36 47.17
C HIS A 265 15.62 31.46 45.98
N ASN A 266 15.07 31.81 44.81
CA ASN A 266 15.37 31.11 43.55
C ASN A 266 16.64 31.69 42.92
N LEU A 267 17.60 30.81 42.62
CA LEU A 267 18.90 31.14 42.02
C LEU A 267 18.83 31.21 40.47
N VAL A 268 17.69 30.86 39.89
CA VAL A 268 17.45 30.87 38.42
C VAL A 268 16.82 32.19 38.03
N VAL A 269 17.42 32.85 37.04
CA VAL A 269 16.84 34.03 36.39
C VAL A 269 15.86 33.61 35.33
N ASN A 270 14.72 34.34 35.19
CA ASN A 270 13.64 34.05 34.24
C ASN A 270 13.10 32.61 34.35
N SER A 271 12.81 32.18 35.56
CA SER A 271 12.46 30.78 35.90
C SER A 271 11.14 30.28 35.27
N THR A 272 10.24 31.19 34.88
CA THR A 272 8.96 30.94 34.21
C THR A 272 9.00 31.26 32.72
N PHE A 273 10.15 31.71 32.23
CA PHE A 273 10.38 32.07 30.81
C PHE A 273 9.46 33.19 30.27
N ASP A 274 8.83 33.97 31.17
CA ASP A 274 7.93 35.07 30.78
C ASP A 274 8.67 36.20 30.03
N GLU A 275 9.97 36.31 30.24
CA GLU A 275 10.83 37.24 29.52
C GLU A 275 11.55 36.51 28.38
N ASN A 276 11.68 37.16 27.22
CA ASN A 276 12.40 36.59 26.08
C ASN A 276 13.94 36.72 26.27
N ASP A 277 14.42 36.21 27.42
CA ASP A 277 15.83 36.20 27.81
C ASP A 277 16.32 34.77 28.03
N ILE A 278 17.29 34.36 27.21
CA ILE A 278 17.99 33.06 27.29
C ILE A 278 19.50 33.24 27.48
N SER A 279 19.96 34.39 27.99
CA SER A 279 21.40 34.73 28.11
C SER A 279 22.17 33.76 29.01
N HIS A 280 21.51 33.14 29.99
CA HIS A 280 22.08 32.12 30.88
C HIS A 280 22.11 30.72 30.28
N TRP A 281 21.37 30.49 29.18
CA TRP A 281 21.35 29.21 28.51
C TRP A 281 22.42 29.12 27.42
N THR A 282 23.20 28.07 27.44
CA THR A 282 24.30 27.85 26.48
C THR A 282 24.32 26.41 26.00
N LYS A 283 25.11 26.13 24.99
CA LYS A 283 25.42 24.77 24.54
C LYS A 283 26.86 24.71 24.06
N PRO A 284 27.50 23.54 24.05
CA PRO A 284 28.82 23.39 23.44
C PRO A 284 28.82 23.83 21.98
N SER A 285 29.85 24.59 21.59
CA SER A 285 29.96 25.16 20.25
C SER A 285 30.04 24.11 19.12
N TRP A 286 30.47 22.90 19.46
CA TRP A 286 30.57 21.77 18.53
C TRP A 286 29.23 21.06 18.31
N MET A 287 28.20 21.29 19.15
CA MET A 287 26.85 20.76 18.98
C MET A 287 26.03 21.62 18.02
N THR A 288 26.26 21.47 16.73
CA THR A 288 25.61 22.27 15.67
C THR A 288 24.16 21.87 15.39
N ASP A 289 23.79 20.65 15.73
CA ASP A 289 22.46 20.05 15.53
C ASP A 289 21.48 20.29 16.70
N ILE A 290 21.83 21.13 17.67
CA ILE A 290 20.94 21.62 18.72
C ILE A 290 20.59 23.10 18.47
N SER A 291 19.31 23.41 18.58
CA SER A 291 18.80 24.78 18.64
C SER A 291 17.87 24.94 19.86
N TYR A 292 17.82 26.16 20.43
CA TYR A 292 16.93 26.45 21.54
C TYR A 292 16.40 27.88 21.45
N LYS A 293 15.18 28.09 21.95
CA LYS A 293 14.48 29.38 21.94
C LYS A 293 13.36 29.41 22.98
N ILE A 294 12.92 30.58 23.37
CA ILE A 294 11.63 30.73 24.09
C ILE A 294 10.48 30.59 23.09
N GLY A 295 9.44 29.89 23.49
CA GLY A 295 8.21 29.72 22.73
C GLY A 295 7.12 29.10 23.59
N ASN A 296 5.94 28.86 23.00
CA ASN A 296 4.85 28.25 23.72
C ASN A 296 5.12 26.77 24.01
N VAL A 297 5.24 26.41 25.28
CA VAL A 297 5.47 25.03 25.76
C VAL A 297 4.20 24.37 26.29
N ALA A 298 3.05 25.05 26.24
CA ALA A 298 1.79 24.41 26.58
C ALA A 298 1.64 23.12 25.75
N GLY A 299 1.34 22.02 26.38
CA GLY A 299 1.02 20.77 25.69
C GLY A 299 -0.19 20.99 24.78
N ALA A 300 -0.30 20.20 23.70
CA ALA A 300 -1.52 20.17 22.92
C ALA A 300 -2.73 19.87 23.80
N ALA A 301 -3.89 20.46 23.46
CA ALA A 301 -5.13 20.07 24.10
C ALA A 301 -5.33 18.55 23.92
N ALA A 302 -5.60 17.83 24.99
CA ALA A 302 -5.88 16.41 24.92
C ALA A 302 -7.40 16.20 24.81
N ILE A 303 -7.81 15.42 23.82
CA ILE A 303 -9.18 14.93 23.67
C ILE A 303 -9.25 13.44 23.98
N ASP A 304 -10.43 12.97 24.35
CA ASP A 304 -10.70 11.55 24.45
C ASP A 304 -10.95 11.00 23.05
N ILE A 305 -10.12 10.02 22.64
CA ILE A 305 -10.36 9.23 21.42
C ILE A 305 -10.80 7.82 21.81
N GLU A 306 -11.70 7.26 21.01
CA GLU A 306 -12.30 5.96 21.25
C GLU A 306 -11.79 4.97 20.18
N ASN A 307 -10.95 4.03 20.58
CA ASN A 307 -10.45 2.99 19.70
C ASN A 307 -11.29 1.71 19.88
N GLU A 308 -11.95 1.26 18.81
CA GLU A 308 -12.65 -0.02 18.82
C GLU A 308 -11.66 -1.16 19.10
N VAL A 309 -11.96 -1.96 20.12
CA VAL A 309 -11.15 -3.12 20.51
C VAL A 309 -11.89 -4.43 20.28
N HIS A 310 -13.21 -4.44 20.45
CA HIS A 310 -14.05 -5.61 20.19
C HIS A 310 -15.41 -5.21 19.62
N LYS A 311 -15.95 -6.07 18.75
CA LYS A 311 -17.29 -5.94 18.18
C LYS A 311 -17.94 -7.32 18.10
N GLN A 312 -19.20 -7.43 18.52
CA GLN A 312 -20.01 -8.62 18.41
C GLN A 312 -21.23 -8.35 17.56
N THR A 313 -21.48 -9.22 16.57
CA THR A 313 -22.69 -9.33 15.76
C THR A 313 -23.24 -10.75 15.91
N TYR A 314 -24.43 -11.01 15.41
CA TYR A 314 -25.14 -12.27 15.66
C TYR A 314 -25.62 -12.89 14.34
N THR A 315 -25.69 -14.23 14.32
CA THR A 315 -26.20 -15.02 13.20
C THR A 315 -27.51 -15.70 13.61
N ASP A 316 -28.52 -15.71 12.75
CA ASP A 316 -29.83 -16.29 13.00
C ASP A 316 -29.77 -17.74 13.49
N GLY A 317 -30.53 -18.00 14.54
CA GLY A 317 -30.58 -19.34 15.15
C GLY A 317 -30.95 -19.35 16.63
N PRO A 318 -30.75 -20.50 17.32
CA PRO A 318 -30.87 -20.57 18.76
C PRO A 318 -29.90 -19.62 19.45
N PHE A 319 -30.23 -19.17 20.66
CA PHE A 319 -29.31 -18.29 21.42
C PHE A 319 -27.93 -18.93 21.62
N PRO A 320 -26.84 -18.31 21.18
CA PRO A 320 -25.54 -18.95 21.15
C PRO A 320 -24.73 -18.80 22.45
N PHE A 321 -25.19 -17.98 23.42
CA PHE A 321 -24.45 -17.63 24.62
C PHE A 321 -25.16 -18.08 25.90
N PHE A 322 -24.60 -17.71 27.04
CA PHE A 322 -25.19 -18.00 28.33
C PHE A 322 -26.36 -17.04 28.64
N ALA A 323 -27.46 -17.58 29.13
CA ALA A 323 -28.63 -16.85 29.58
C ALA A 323 -29.23 -17.45 30.85
N MET A 324 -29.91 -16.63 31.65
CA MET A 324 -30.69 -17.04 32.81
C MET A 324 -32.05 -16.36 32.81
N GLY A 325 -33.11 -17.15 33.08
CA GLY A 325 -34.48 -16.66 33.09
C GLY A 325 -35.09 -16.34 31.72
N CYS A 326 -34.35 -16.56 30.64
CA CYS A 326 -34.76 -16.39 29.25
C CYS A 326 -33.83 -17.18 28.31
N GLU A 327 -34.26 -17.41 27.08
CA GLU A 327 -33.44 -17.93 25.97
C GLU A 327 -33.83 -17.18 24.70
N PRO A 328 -33.37 -15.91 24.51
CA PRO A 328 -33.76 -15.08 23.39
C PRO A 328 -33.13 -15.59 22.08
N PRO A 329 -33.90 -16.04 21.05
CA PRO A 329 -33.33 -16.48 19.79
C PRO A 329 -32.67 -15.30 19.05
N VAL A 330 -31.79 -15.60 18.08
CA VAL A 330 -31.32 -14.63 17.11
C VAL A 330 -32.20 -14.66 15.88
N VAL A 331 -32.77 -13.53 15.54
CA VAL A 331 -33.70 -13.36 14.40
C VAL A 331 -33.32 -12.10 13.61
N ASN A 332 -33.15 -12.24 12.31
CA ASN A 332 -32.70 -11.13 11.43
C ASN A 332 -31.42 -10.43 11.93
N GLY A 333 -30.45 -11.24 12.35
CA GLY A 333 -29.16 -10.75 12.85
C GLY A 333 -29.21 -10.01 14.20
N ALA A 334 -30.29 -10.16 14.98
CA ALA A 334 -30.44 -9.54 16.29
C ALA A 334 -30.88 -10.55 17.37
N ILE A 335 -30.35 -10.42 18.58
CA ILE A 335 -30.86 -11.16 19.74
C ILE A 335 -32.26 -10.62 20.06
N HIS A 336 -33.30 -11.48 19.89
CA HIS A 336 -34.70 -11.11 20.07
C HIS A 336 -35.20 -11.46 21.45
N PHE A 337 -35.19 -10.48 22.38
CA PHE A 337 -35.70 -10.67 23.74
C PHE A 337 -37.17 -10.27 23.86
N VAL A 338 -38.01 -11.18 24.36
CA VAL A 338 -39.41 -10.92 24.74
C VAL A 338 -39.52 -10.97 26.24
N PRO A 339 -40.19 -10.01 26.91
CA PRO A 339 -40.33 -10.00 28.37
C PRO A 339 -40.95 -11.30 28.90
N THR A 340 -40.29 -11.92 29.88
CA THR A 340 -40.73 -13.20 30.49
C THR A 340 -41.59 -12.98 31.74
N GLY A 341 -41.75 -11.76 32.23
CA GLY A 341 -42.41 -11.44 33.47
C GLY A 341 -41.62 -11.85 34.74
N THR A 342 -40.42 -12.37 34.55
CA THR A 342 -39.48 -12.78 35.61
C THR A 342 -38.13 -12.13 35.36
N TRP A 343 -37.25 -12.19 36.37
CA TRP A 343 -35.88 -11.74 36.22
C TRP A 343 -35.14 -12.47 35.10
N SER A 344 -34.46 -11.73 34.23
CA SER A 344 -33.73 -12.25 33.07
C SER A 344 -32.41 -11.56 32.91
N GLN A 345 -31.38 -12.31 32.47
CA GLN A 345 -30.12 -11.80 31.98
C GLN A 345 -29.57 -12.70 30.88
N PHE A 346 -28.80 -12.11 29.97
CA PHE A 346 -28.13 -12.87 28.90
C PHE A 346 -26.88 -12.14 28.43
N PHE A 347 -25.92 -12.92 27.96
CA PHE A 347 -24.68 -12.37 27.39
C PHE A 347 -24.97 -11.76 26.02
N VAL A 348 -24.47 -10.54 25.81
CA VAL A 348 -24.46 -9.91 24.48
C VAL A 348 -23.06 -9.98 23.87
N MET A 349 -22.02 -10.19 24.69
CA MET A 349 -20.64 -10.49 24.25
C MET A 349 -19.98 -11.34 25.34
N PRO A 350 -19.62 -12.60 25.07
CA PRO A 350 -18.88 -13.45 26.03
C PRO A 350 -17.42 -13.00 26.14
N GLY A 351 -16.83 -13.16 27.34
CA GLY A 351 -15.49 -12.72 27.65
C GLY A 351 -14.35 -13.55 27.09
N GLY A 352 -14.60 -14.67 26.41
CA GLY A 352 -13.57 -15.62 25.96
C GLY A 352 -12.36 -14.97 25.30
N ASP A 353 -12.55 -14.25 24.20
CA ASP A 353 -11.50 -13.53 23.48
C ASP A 353 -11.50 -12.02 23.74
N ASN A 354 -12.38 -11.54 24.62
CA ASN A 354 -12.56 -10.13 24.95
C ASN A 354 -11.57 -9.66 26.03
N LEU A 355 -10.27 -9.80 25.76
CA LEU A 355 -9.21 -9.39 26.67
C LEU A 355 -9.02 -7.88 26.62
N LEU A 356 -9.33 -7.20 27.72
CA LEU A 356 -9.15 -5.77 27.90
C LEU A 356 -7.88 -5.48 28.73
N SER A 357 -7.15 -4.42 28.37
CA SER A 357 -6.10 -3.84 29.22
C SER A 357 -6.73 -2.95 30.30
N GLU A 358 -5.95 -2.58 31.32
CA GLU A 358 -6.38 -1.55 32.26
C GLU A 358 -6.68 -0.22 31.56
N GLY A 359 -7.79 0.44 31.91
CA GLY A 359 -8.15 1.74 31.34
C GLY A 359 -9.63 2.10 31.41
N ASN A 360 -9.99 3.14 30.68
CA ASN A 360 -11.38 3.57 30.53
C ASN A 360 -11.94 3.06 29.21
N TYR A 361 -13.21 2.66 29.23
CA TYR A 361 -13.89 2.10 28.08
C TYR A 361 -15.26 2.72 27.85
N VAL A 362 -15.80 2.52 26.67
CA VAL A 362 -17.19 2.82 26.30
C VAL A 362 -17.75 1.59 25.61
N VAL A 363 -18.93 1.17 25.99
CA VAL A 363 -19.71 0.14 25.29
C VAL A 363 -20.80 0.82 24.48
N TYR A 364 -20.86 0.52 23.18
CA TYR A 364 -21.95 0.90 22.32
C TYR A 364 -22.88 -0.32 22.15
N LEU A 365 -24.16 -0.10 22.43
CA LEU A 365 -25.21 -1.10 22.27
C LEU A 365 -26.18 -0.60 21.20
N ASP A 366 -26.17 -1.26 20.02
CA ASP A 366 -27.14 -0.99 18.95
C ASP A 366 -28.36 -1.90 19.15
N MET A 367 -29.52 -1.28 19.41
CA MET A 367 -30.70 -2.01 19.76
C MET A 367 -31.98 -1.36 19.22
N THR A 368 -33.00 -2.18 19.01
CA THR A 368 -34.38 -1.75 18.74
C THR A 368 -35.26 -2.09 19.94
N SER A 369 -36.08 -1.17 20.37
CA SER A 369 -37.09 -1.42 21.40
C SER A 369 -38.51 -1.17 20.88
N SER A 370 -39.47 -2.01 21.32
CA SER A 370 -40.88 -1.86 20.98
C SER A 370 -41.50 -0.59 21.60
N LYS A 371 -40.95 -0.06 22.68
CA LYS A 371 -41.39 1.14 23.39
C LYS A 371 -40.30 1.64 24.34
N ASP A 372 -40.48 2.83 24.92
CA ASP A 372 -39.64 3.30 26.01
C ASP A 372 -39.72 2.33 27.20
N ALA A 373 -38.57 2.01 27.77
CA ALA A 373 -38.48 1.07 28.89
C ALA A 373 -37.49 1.54 29.93
N SER A 374 -37.75 1.15 31.19
CA SER A 374 -36.85 1.35 32.32
C SER A 374 -36.48 0.00 32.94
N GLY A 375 -35.44 -0.01 33.79
CA GLY A 375 -35.01 -1.24 34.47
C GLY A 375 -34.17 -2.16 33.60
N VAL A 376 -33.57 -1.63 32.51
CA VAL A 376 -32.57 -2.34 31.72
C VAL A 376 -31.18 -1.92 32.20
N GLU A 377 -30.35 -2.88 32.49
CA GLU A 377 -28.96 -2.66 32.91
C GLU A 377 -27.98 -3.45 32.03
N LEU A 378 -26.78 -2.92 31.86
CA LEU A 378 -25.67 -3.61 31.23
C LEU A 378 -24.54 -3.75 32.23
N THR A 379 -23.99 -4.96 32.33
CA THR A 379 -22.89 -5.27 33.22
C THR A 379 -21.68 -5.74 32.41
N MET A 380 -20.52 -5.15 32.67
CA MET A 380 -19.23 -5.72 32.32
C MET A 380 -18.66 -6.47 33.53
N GLN A 381 -18.33 -7.74 33.37
CA GLN A 381 -17.90 -8.60 34.48
C GLN A 381 -16.68 -9.44 34.05
N ASN A 382 -15.62 -9.34 34.87
CA ASN A 382 -14.42 -10.17 34.77
C ASN A 382 -14.48 -11.28 35.84
N GLY A 383 -14.97 -12.48 35.41
CA GLY A 383 -15.13 -13.64 36.29
C GLY A 383 -16.36 -13.61 37.20
N TRP A 384 -16.59 -14.71 37.93
CA TRP A 384 -17.79 -14.95 38.76
C TRP A 384 -17.50 -15.07 40.26
N ASP A 385 -16.20 -14.99 40.67
CA ASP A 385 -15.81 -14.99 42.09
C ASP A 385 -15.96 -13.58 42.66
N ALA A 386 -16.89 -13.43 43.60
CA ALA A 386 -17.19 -12.15 44.24
C ALA A 386 -16.00 -11.49 44.96
N ASN A 387 -14.93 -12.25 45.23
CA ASN A 387 -13.74 -11.73 45.93
C ASN A 387 -12.58 -11.38 45.00
N SER A 388 -12.63 -11.79 43.72
CA SER A 388 -11.54 -11.63 42.73
C SER A 388 -11.95 -11.01 41.43
N ASN A 389 -13.23 -10.70 41.22
CA ASN A 389 -13.76 -10.15 39.99
C ASN A 389 -14.05 -8.66 40.05
N GLN A 390 -13.92 -7.97 38.92
CA GLN A 390 -14.46 -6.64 38.77
C GLN A 390 -15.83 -6.73 38.05
N GLN A 391 -16.82 -6.03 38.59
CA GLN A 391 -18.14 -5.90 38.01
C GLN A 391 -18.55 -4.43 37.96
N ILE A 392 -18.86 -3.95 36.79
CA ILE A 392 -19.38 -2.58 36.57
C ILE A 392 -20.74 -2.69 35.91
N THR A 393 -21.77 -2.14 36.56
CA THR A 393 -23.14 -2.13 36.07
C THR A 393 -23.61 -0.70 35.79
N VAL A 394 -24.18 -0.47 34.66
CA VAL A 394 -24.73 0.82 34.23
C VAL A 394 -26.18 0.66 33.75
N LYS A 395 -26.99 1.70 33.94
CA LYS A 395 -28.37 1.73 33.39
C LYS A 395 -28.31 1.98 31.89
N VAL A 396 -29.13 1.23 31.16
CA VAL A 396 -29.30 1.40 29.72
C VAL A 396 -30.53 2.29 29.48
N PRO A 397 -30.38 3.49 28.92
CA PRO A 397 -31.53 4.26 28.47
C PRO A 397 -32.15 3.59 27.23
N VAL A 398 -33.43 3.23 27.32
CA VAL A 398 -34.16 2.52 26.26
C VAL A 398 -35.29 3.40 25.73
N SER A 399 -35.20 3.78 24.48
CA SER A 399 -36.24 4.52 23.75
C SER A 399 -36.90 3.63 22.69
N ALA A 400 -38.13 3.92 22.31
CA ALA A 400 -38.82 3.24 21.22
C ALA A 400 -38.07 3.38 19.88
N GLY A 401 -38.06 2.31 19.09
CA GLY A 401 -37.36 2.26 17.81
C GLY A 401 -35.90 1.85 17.93
N ARG A 402 -35.15 1.90 16.79
CA ARG A 402 -33.72 1.56 16.75
C ARG A 402 -32.84 2.75 17.13
N HIS A 403 -31.91 2.50 18.03
CA HIS A 403 -30.97 3.51 18.49
C HIS A 403 -29.69 2.85 19.02
N THR A 404 -28.60 3.61 19.01
CA THR A 404 -27.34 3.19 19.61
C THR A 404 -27.13 3.91 20.94
N VAL A 405 -26.91 3.16 22.00
CA VAL A 405 -26.67 3.69 23.35
C VAL A 405 -25.16 3.67 23.63
N LYS A 406 -24.63 4.82 24.09
CA LYS A 406 -23.24 4.95 24.53
C LYS A 406 -23.16 4.82 26.05
N LEU A 407 -22.45 3.83 26.55
CA LEU A 407 -22.37 3.46 27.96
C LEU A 407 -20.90 3.57 28.45
N PRO A 408 -20.52 4.60 29.21
CA PRO A 408 -19.17 4.72 29.78
C PRO A 408 -18.89 3.64 30.82
N MET A 409 -17.71 3.00 30.73
CA MET A 409 -17.19 1.98 31.63
C MET A 409 -15.81 2.41 32.13
N PRO A 410 -15.75 3.25 33.20
CA PRO A 410 -14.48 3.78 33.68
C PRO A 410 -13.74 2.77 34.57
N ASN A 411 -12.41 2.92 34.64
CA ASN A 411 -11.54 2.18 35.56
C ASN A 411 -11.63 0.64 35.44
N ILE A 412 -11.64 0.15 34.21
CA ILE A 412 -11.57 -1.29 33.92
C ILE A 412 -10.18 -1.79 34.32
N ALA A 413 -10.11 -2.81 35.16
CA ALA A 413 -8.89 -3.58 35.37
C ALA A 413 -8.62 -4.52 34.21
N GLY A 414 -7.37 -4.89 33.94
CA GLY A 414 -7.07 -5.83 32.86
C GLY A 414 -7.73 -7.21 33.08
N GLY A 415 -8.19 -7.83 32.01
CA GLY A 415 -8.81 -9.17 32.06
C GLY A 415 -9.86 -9.40 30.95
N ASN A 416 -10.44 -10.61 30.94
CA ASN A 416 -11.52 -10.98 30.05
C ASN A 416 -12.87 -10.59 30.66
N TYR A 417 -13.68 -9.84 29.90
CA TYR A 417 -14.95 -9.30 30.37
C TYR A 417 -16.13 -9.85 29.58
N ASP A 418 -17.06 -10.54 30.27
CA ASP A 418 -18.40 -10.79 29.76
C ASP A 418 -19.20 -9.47 29.76
N ILE A 419 -19.97 -9.22 28.71
CA ILE A 419 -20.93 -8.13 28.64
C ILE A 419 -22.33 -8.71 28.69
N ILE A 420 -23.04 -8.37 29.73
CA ILE A 420 -24.30 -8.99 30.11
C ILE A 420 -25.40 -7.94 30.09
N LEU A 421 -26.44 -8.15 29.28
CA LEU A 421 -27.66 -7.35 29.33
C LEU A 421 -28.64 -7.95 30.37
N LYS A 422 -29.18 -7.08 31.22
CA LYS A 422 -30.12 -7.41 32.30
C LYS A 422 -31.40 -6.61 32.14
N PRO A 423 -32.36 -7.07 31.33
CA PRO A 423 -33.64 -6.39 31.16
C PRO A 423 -34.66 -6.68 32.27
N GLN A 424 -34.23 -6.57 33.51
CA GLN A 424 -34.87 -7.06 34.75
C GLN A 424 -36.37 -6.77 34.84
N THR A 425 -36.76 -5.51 34.65
CA THR A 425 -38.16 -5.05 34.76
C THR A 425 -38.71 -4.50 33.46
N ALA A 426 -37.95 -4.69 32.36
CA ALA A 426 -38.38 -4.22 31.08
C ALA A 426 -39.69 -4.93 30.66
N ASP A 427 -40.64 -4.14 30.21
CA ASP A 427 -41.91 -4.60 29.66
C ASP A 427 -41.94 -4.47 28.11
N ALA A 428 -40.79 -4.14 27.52
CA ALA A 428 -40.57 -3.94 26.08
C ALA A 428 -39.84 -5.12 25.46
N THR A 429 -40.18 -5.46 24.23
CA THR A 429 -39.37 -6.34 23.38
C THR A 429 -38.14 -5.60 22.95
N LEU A 430 -36.98 -6.27 23.05
CA LEU A 430 -35.65 -5.69 22.70
C LEU A 430 -35.00 -6.57 21.63
N ASP A 431 -34.54 -5.96 20.53
CA ASP A 431 -33.69 -6.59 19.53
C ASP A 431 -32.29 -5.97 19.63
N VAL A 432 -31.30 -6.76 20.06
CA VAL A 432 -29.90 -6.31 20.14
C VAL A 432 -29.17 -6.70 18.86
N HIS A 433 -28.76 -5.70 18.07
CA HIS A 433 -28.14 -5.89 16.75
C HIS A 433 -26.64 -6.07 16.83
N SER A 434 -25.97 -5.30 17.69
CA SER A 434 -24.55 -5.42 17.91
C SER A 434 -24.09 -4.78 19.22
N VAL A 435 -22.92 -5.22 19.66
CA VAL A 435 -22.18 -4.60 20.77
C VAL A 435 -20.78 -4.26 20.31
N LYS A 436 -20.34 -3.05 20.62
CA LYS A 436 -19.00 -2.57 20.31
C LYS A 436 -18.35 -2.04 21.58
N VAL A 437 -17.09 -2.43 21.82
CA VAL A 437 -16.27 -1.97 22.97
C VAL A 437 -15.14 -1.10 22.45
N CYS A 438 -15.05 0.13 22.94
CA CYS A 438 -13.98 1.05 22.60
C CYS A 438 -13.16 1.41 23.84
N GLN A 439 -11.83 1.35 23.74
CA GLN A 439 -10.92 1.90 24.74
C GLN A 439 -10.84 3.42 24.58
N VAL A 440 -10.99 4.16 25.68
CA VAL A 440 -10.86 5.63 25.70
C VAL A 440 -9.41 5.97 26.07
N LYS A 441 -8.73 6.70 25.20
CA LYS A 441 -7.36 7.20 25.43
C LYS A 441 -7.31 8.72 25.26
N LYS A 442 -6.47 9.36 26.06
CA LYS A 442 -6.13 10.77 25.79
C LYS A 442 -5.21 10.83 24.59
N SER A 443 -5.52 11.72 23.67
CA SER A 443 -4.72 12.00 22.47
C SER A 443 -4.51 13.50 22.28
N ASN A 444 -3.30 13.86 21.87
CA ASN A 444 -2.98 15.23 21.43
C ASN A 444 -3.23 15.41 19.92
N THR A 445 -3.72 14.37 19.26
CA THR A 445 -4.14 14.42 17.85
C THR A 445 -5.62 14.08 17.73
N LYS A 446 -6.26 14.62 16.69
CA LYS A 446 -7.63 14.31 16.30
C LYS A 446 -7.61 13.53 15.01
N PRO A 447 -8.15 12.29 14.98
CA PRO A 447 -8.36 11.57 13.74
C PRO A 447 -9.23 12.37 12.75
N LEU A 448 -8.88 12.30 11.48
CA LEU A 448 -9.74 12.81 10.41
C LEU A 448 -10.95 11.91 10.24
N THR A 449 -12.11 12.53 9.98
CA THR A 449 -13.30 11.77 9.58
C THR A 449 -13.13 11.19 8.17
N ASP A 450 -13.97 10.24 7.81
CA ASP A 450 -13.92 9.65 6.47
C ASP A 450 -14.27 10.68 5.38
N GLU A 451 -15.17 11.62 5.68
CA GLU A 451 -15.49 12.77 4.81
C GLU A 451 -14.28 13.68 4.63
N GLU A 452 -13.57 14.05 5.73
CA GLU A 452 -12.35 14.86 5.66
C GLU A 452 -11.26 14.18 4.83
N LYS A 453 -11.06 12.85 4.99
CA LYS A 453 -10.10 12.07 4.20
C LYS A 453 -10.47 12.06 2.71
N LYS A 454 -11.76 11.87 2.40
CA LYS A 454 -12.27 11.91 1.03
C LYS A 454 -12.08 13.30 0.40
N GLU A 455 -12.39 14.36 1.11
CA GLU A 455 -12.17 15.74 0.65
C GLU A 455 -10.70 16.06 0.36
N ILE A 456 -9.77 15.50 1.15
CA ILE A 456 -8.32 15.65 0.96
C ILE A 456 -7.84 14.81 -0.24
N LEU A 457 -8.25 13.56 -0.35
CA LEU A 457 -7.68 12.61 -1.32
C LEU A 457 -8.28 12.75 -2.72
N THR A 458 -9.53 13.18 -2.86
CA THR A 458 -10.17 13.37 -4.16
C THR A 458 -9.36 14.32 -5.07
N PRO A 459 -9.01 15.55 -4.66
CA PRO A 459 -8.17 16.42 -5.49
C PRO A 459 -6.73 15.89 -5.68
N VAL A 460 -6.21 15.07 -4.79
CA VAL A 460 -4.89 14.45 -4.97
C VAL A 460 -4.90 13.48 -6.15
N LEU A 461 -5.90 12.60 -6.23
CA LEU A 461 -6.08 11.70 -7.36
C LEU A 461 -6.32 12.47 -8.67
N GLN A 462 -7.16 13.50 -8.62
CA GLN A 462 -7.44 14.36 -9.78
C GLN A 462 -6.19 15.08 -10.28
N ASN A 463 -5.42 15.70 -9.40
CA ASN A 463 -4.21 16.45 -9.77
C ASN A 463 -3.12 15.55 -10.34
N TRP A 464 -2.96 14.34 -9.80
CA TRP A 464 -2.08 13.32 -10.38
C TRP A 464 -2.47 13.01 -11.83
N ILE A 465 -3.77 12.72 -12.05
CA ILE A 465 -4.28 12.38 -13.39
C ILE A 465 -4.16 13.58 -14.34
N TYR A 466 -4.49 14.79 -13.90
CA TYR A 466 -4.31 16.00 -14.71
C TYR A 466 -2.86 16.22 -15.12
N GLY A 467 -1.91 16.06 -14.18
CA GLY A 467 -0.48 16.18 -14.47
C GLY A 467 0.00 15.17 -15.51
N MET A 468 -0.47 13.92 -15.43
CA MET A 468 -0.16 12.89 -16.42
C MET A 468 -0.76 13.21 -17.80
N MET A 469 -2.02 13.67 -17.85
CA MET A 469 -2.66 14.05 -19.10
C MET A 469 -1.97 15.25 -19.75
N GLU A 470 -1.60 16.27 -18.98
CA GLU A 470 -0.83 17.41 -19.45
C GLU A 470 0.54 16.97 -19.99
N ALA A 471 1.25 16.11 -19.26
CA ALA A 471 2.56 15.61 -19.67
C ALA A 471 2.53 14.83 -21.00
N THR A 472 1.41 14.21 -21.33
CA THR A 472 1.25 13.44 -22.56
C THR A 472 0.66 14.27 -23.72
N GLU A 473 0.28 15.53 -23.47
CA GLU A 473 -0.13 16.51 -24.51
C GLU A 473 -1.24 16.01 -25.44
N GLY A 474 -2.19 15.20 -24.94
CA GLY A 474 -3.25 14.58 -25.75
C GLY A 474 -2.78 13.55 -26.76
N LYS A 475 -1.53 13.09 -26.69
CA LYS A 475 -0.96 12.10 -27.60
C LYS A 475 -1.28 10.65 -27.19
N VAL A 476 -1.48 10.39 -25.91
CA VAL A 476 -1.84 9.07 -25.37
C VAL A 476 -3.36 8.96 -25.31
N LYS A 477 -3.94 8.24 -26.27
CA LYS A 477 -5.39 8.22 -26.52
C LYS A 477 -6.10 7.03 -25.87
N ALA A 478 -5.38 6.15 -25.20
CA ALA A 478 -5.96 5.02 -24.47
C ALA A 478 -5.22 4.78 -23.17
N TRP A 479 -5.96 4.43 -22.11
CA TRP A 479 -5.42 4.26 -20.76
C TRP A 479 -6.12 3.13 -20.02
N ASP A 480 -5.36 2.40 -19.22
CA ASP A 480 -5.89 1.74 -18.06
C ASP A 480 -6.21 2.81 -17.01
N VAL A 481 -7.47 3.29 -17.01
CA VAL A 481 -7.89 4.35 -16.09
C VAL A 481 -7.89 3.85 -14.66
N VAL A 482 -8.24 2.57 -14.47
CA VAL A 482 -8.12 1.84 -13.21
C VAL A 482 -7.55 0.45 -13.48
N ASN A 483 -6.59 0.05 -12.67
CA ASN A 483 -5.94 -1.25 -12.71
C ASN A 483 -6.29 -2.07 -11.47
N GLU A 484 -6.61 -3.37 -11.67
CA GLU A 484 -6.79 -4.37 -10.61
C GLU A 484 -7.79 -3.93 -9.53
N SER A 485 -8.99 -3.61 -9.95
CA SER A 485 -10.01 -3.09 -9.04
C SER A 485 -10.74 -4.17 -8.23
N ILE A 486 -10.86 -5.39 -8.76
CA ILE A 486 -11.69 -6.44 -8.20
C ILE A 486 -10.87 -7.42 -7.37
N SER A 487 -11.35 -7.72 -6.15
CA SER A 487 -10.79 -8.75 -5.29
C SER A 487 -11.18 -10.17 -5.79
N GLY A 488 -10.97 -11.17 -5.03
CA GLY A 488 -11.45 -12.53 -5.30
C GLY A 488 -12.47 -12.99 -4.25
N LYS A 489 -13.14 -12.05 -3.57
CA LYS A 489 -14.04 -12.35 -2.45
C LYS A 489 -15.43 -11.76 -2.67
N ASP A 490 -16.43 -12.59 -2.45
CA ASP A 490 -17.83 -12.26 -2.38
C ASP A 490 -18.20 -12.21 -0.88
N ILE A 491 -18.26 -11.01 -0.30
CA ILE A 491 -18.41 -10.84 1.15
C ILE A 491 -19.87 -10.73 1.55
N ASP A 492 -20.71 -10.08 0.72
CA ASP A 492 -22.11 -9.87 1.02
C ASP A 492 -23.01 -11.00 0.49
N GLY A 493 -22.45 -11.90 -0.34
CA GLY A 493 -23.12 -13.10 -0.84
C GLY A 493 -24.08 -12.83 -2.00
N ASP A 494 -23.90 -11.72 -2.71
CA ASP A 494 -24.74 -11.35 -3.86
C ASP A 494 -24.33 -12.09 -5.16
N GLY A 495 -23.21 -12.79 -5.14
CA GLY A 495 -22.68 -13.58 -6.24
C GLY A 495 -21.59 -12.89 -7.04
N TYR A 496 -21.18 -11.68 -6.68
CA TYR A 496 -20.07 -10.95 -7.31
C TYR A 496 -18.92 -10.70 -6.32
N TYR A 497 -17.71 -10.56 -6.84
CA TYR A 497 -16.56 -10.18 -6.03
C TYR A 497 -16.53 -8.66 -5.85
N GLU A 498 -16.29 -8.21 -4.61
CA GLU A 498 -16.15 -6.79 -4.31
C GLU A 498 -14.81 -6.21 -4.76
N PRO A 499 -14.74 -4.88 -4.92
CA PRO A 499 -13.48 -4.17 -5.04
C PRO A 499 -12.59 -4.37 -3.81
N TRP A 500 -11.28 -4.21 -4.01
CA TRP A 500 -10.30 -4.29 -2.93
C TRP A 500 -10.57 -3.27 -1.83
N SER A 501 -10.51 -3.70 -0.57
CA SER A 501 -10.70 -2.85 0.60
C SER A 501 -10.08 -3.49 1.85
N VAL A 502 -9.26 -2.74 2.58
CA VAL A 502 -8.73 -3.18 3.88
C VAL A 502 -9.84 -3.19 4.92
N THR A 503 -10.67 -2.15 4.94
CA THR A 503 -11.72 -1.97 5.95
C THR A 503 -12.83 -3.00 5.87
N ARG A 504 -13.08 -3.57 4.69
CA ARG A 504 -14.06 -4.64 4.47
C ARG A 504 -13.45 -6.05 4.44
N GLY A 505 -12.12 -6.15 4.54
CA GLY A 505 -11.42 -7.43 4.64
C GLY A 505 -11.31 -8.20 3.31
N THR A 506 -11.38 -7.52 2.16
CA THR A 506 -11.15 -8.15 0.85
C THR A 506 -9.66 -8.34 0.55
N VAL A 507 -8.76 -7.58 1.19
CA VAL A 507 -7.31 -7.72 1.04
C VAL A 507 -6.82 -9.04 1.65
N GLU A 508 -5.89 -9.72 0.97
CA GLU A 508 -5.52 -11.09 1.31
C GLU A 508 -4.57 -11.19 2.51
N SER A 509 -3.71 -10.21 2.70
CA SER A 509 -2.70 -10.24 3.76
C SER A 509 -2.46 -8.89 4.44
N ALA A 510 -1.95 -8.93 5.67
CA ALA A 510 -1.52 -7.73 6.41
C ALA A 510 -0.37 -6.99 5.71
N ASP A 511 0.50 -7.71 4.99
CA ASP A 511 1.60 -7.13 4.24
C ASP A 511 1.09 -6.35 3.03
N GLU A 512 0.10 -6.85 2.30
CA GLU A 512 -0.54 -6.11 1.21
C GLU A 512 -1.29 -4.87 1.73
N ALA A 513 -2.04 -5.00 2.83
CA ALA A 513 -2.70 -3.87 3.48
C ALA A 513 -1.72 -2.77 3.91
N LYS A 514 -0.50 -3.14 4.32
CA LYS A 514 0.55 -2.21 4.75
C LYS A 514 1.24 -1.54 3.55
N ASN A 515 1.53 -2.30 2.48
CA ASN A 515 2.39 -1.88 1.38
C ASN A 515 1.63 -1.18 0.25
N ASN A 516 0.30 -1.30 0.21
CA ASN A 516 -0.57 -0.71 -0.80
C ASN A 516 -1.39 0.45 -0.25
N PHE A 517 -2.05 1.18 -1.15
CA PHE A 517 -2.98 2.26 -0.81
C PHE A 517 -4.30 2.06 -1.56
N TYR A 518 -5.31 1.61 -0.84
CA TYR A 518 -6.61 1.30 -1.41
C TYR A 518 -7.50 2.53 -1.42
N TRP A 519 -7.62 3.20 -2.56
CA TRP A 519 -8.42 4.40 -2.74
C TRP A 519 -9.89 4.21 -2.38
N GLN A 520 -10.39 2.99 -2.58
CA GLN A 520 -11.78 2.60 -2.27
C GLN A 520 -12.11 2.74 -0.78
N ASP A 521 -11.14 2.55 0.11
CA ASP A 521 -11.32 2.71 1.56
C ASP A 521 -11.65 4.15 1.95
N TYR A 522 -11.29 5.13 1.12
CA TYR A 522 -11.43 6.55 1.38
C TYR A 522 -12.45 7.24 0.47
N LEU A 523 -12.48 6.92 -0.81
CA LEU A 523 -13.37 7.53 -1.79
C LEU A 523 -14.68 6.74 -1.95
N GLY A 524 -14.70 5.46 -1.55
CA GLY A 524 -15.78 4.52 -1.82
C GLY A 524 -15.63 3.86 -3.19
N ASP A 525 -16.29 2.72 -3.39
CA ASP A 525 -16.16 1.88 -4.58
C ASP A 525 -16.61 2.55 -5.87
N LEU A 526 -17.63 3.39 -5.78
CA LEU A 526 -18.17 4.10 -6.94
C LEU A 526 -17.35 5.35 -7.27
N ASP A 527 -17.10 6.20 -6.28
CA ASP A 527 -16.51 7.51 -6.50
C ASP A 527 -15.02 7.45 -6.85
N TYR A 528 -14.31 6.39 -6.41
CA TYR A 528 -12.93 6.15 -6.80
C TYR A 528 -12.79 6.08 -8.34
N VAL A 529 -13.55 5.17 -8.97
CA VAL A 529 -13.50 4.97 -10.43
C VAL A 529 -14.08 6.16 -11.18
N ARG A 530 -15.23 6.68 -10.72
CA ARG A 530 -15.88 7.85 -11.32
C ARG A 530 -14.97 9.08 -11.32
N THR A 531 -14.28 9.32 -10.22
CA THR A 531 -13.28 10.41 -10.11
C THR A 531 -12.15 10.24 -11.10
N ALA A 532 -11.58 9.03 -11.21
CA ALA A 532 -10.49 8.74 -12.12
C ALA A 532 -10.92 8.95 -13.59
N VAL A 533 -12.09 8.41 -13.99
CA VAL A 533 -12.65 8.57 -15.34
C VAL A 533 -12.91 10.04 -15.66
N ALA A 534 -13.56 10.79 -14.77
CA ALA A 534 -13.87 12.20 -14.97
C ALA A 534 -12.60 13.05 -15.09
N ALA A 535 -11.59 12.80 -14.23
CA ALA A 535 -10.31 13.50 -14.28
C ALA A 535 -9.54 13.19 -15.56
N ALA A 536 -9.53 11.91 -16.01
CA ALA A 536 -8.88 11.52 -17.26
C ALA A 536 -9.51 12.22 -18.47
N ARG A 537 -10.83 12.22 -18.59
CA ARG A 537 -11.53 12.87 -19.70
C ARG A 537 -11.31 14.38 -19.73
N LYS A 538 -11.45 15.02 -18.57
CA LYS A 538 -11.23 16.46 -18.45
C LYS A 538 -9.77 16.82 -18.73
N GLY A 539 -8.81 16.14 -18.08
CA GLY A 539 -7.39 16.40 -18.25
C GLY A 539 -6.91 16.20 -19.69
N PHE A 540 -7.42 15.16 -20.37
CA PHE A 540 -7.11 14.91 -21.78
C PHE A 540 -7.60 16.04 -22.69
N ALA A 541 -8.84 16.52 -22.49
CA ALA A 541 -9.39 17.65 -23.22
C ALA A 541 -8.61 18.95 -22.97
N ASP A 542 -8.31 19.23 -21.69
CA ASP A 542 -7.53 20.43 -21.29
C ASP A 542 -6.10 20.39 -21.88
N ALA A 543 -5.50 19.21 -22.03
CA ALA A 543 -4.21 19.01 -22.69
C ALA A 543 -4.26 19.09 -24.23
N GLY A 544 -5.40 19.42 -24.80
CA GLY A 544 -5.60 19.58 -26.25
C GLY A 544 -5.95 18.30 -27.02
N GLY A 545 -6.23 17.20 -26.32
CA GLY A 545 -6.71 15.95 -26.91
C GLY A 545 -8.16 16.08 -27.39
N ASN A 546 -8.53 15.34 -28.45
CA ASN A 546 -9.92 15.23 -28.88
C ASN A 546 -10.68 14.23 -27.98
N PRO A 547 -11.66 14.64 -27.17
CA PRO A 547 -12.36 13.76 -26.20
C PRO A 547 -12.98 12.50 -26.83
N GLU A 548 -13.40 12.53 -28.07
CA GLU A 548 -13.99 11.38 -28.78
C GLU A 548 -12.96 10.27 -29.08
N GLU A 549 -11.69 10.63 -29.11
CA GLU A 549 -10.59 9.69 -29.36
C GLU A 549 -10.11 8.99 -28.11
N LEU A 550 -10.38 9.54 -26.92
CA LEU A 550 -9.93 8.94 -25.65
C LEU A 550 -10.71 7.65 -25.35
N LYS A 551 -9.99 6.59 -25.09
CA LYS A 551 -10.52 5.29 -24.65
C LYS A 551 -9.99 4.94 -23.27
N LEU A 552 -10.90 4.65 -22.34
CA LEU A 552 -10.61 4.35 -20.96
C LEU A 552 -10.98 2.90 -20.67
N PHE A 553 -10.01 2.13 -20.19
CA PHE A 553 -10.14 0.71 -19.90
C PHE A 553 -10.06 0.47 -18.39
N ILE A 554 -10.81 -0.54 -17.91
CA ILE A 554 -10.54 -1.18 -16.63
C ILE A 554 -9.72 -2.44 -16.94
N ASN A 555 -8.55 -2.54 -16.34
CA ASN A 555 -7.61 -3.63 -16.54
C ASN A 555 -7.52 -4.51 -15.29
N ASP A 556 -7.57 -5.83 -15.45
CA ASP A 556 -7.44 -6.72 -14.30
C ASP A 556 -6.78 -8.04 -14.70
N TYR A 557 -6.28 -8.78 -13.71
CA TYR A 557 -5.61 -10.08 -13.87
C TYR A 557 -6.54 -11.23 -13.52
N ASN A 558 -6.18 -12.44 -13.96
CA ASN A 558 -6.91 -13.68 -13.71
C ASN A 558 -8.36 -13.67 -14.23
N LEU A 559 -8.68 -12.87 -15.24
CA LEU A 559 -10.01 -12.87 -15.86
C LEU A 559 -10.26 -14.11 -16.72
N GLU A 560 -9.20 -14.76 -17.17
CA GLU A 560 -9.17 -15.95 -18.04
C GLU A 560 -9.18 -17.28 -17.26
N THR A 561 -9.24 -17.27 -15.93
CA THR A 561 -8.94 -18.46 -15.14
C THR A 561 -10.09 -19.46 -15.07
N ALA A 562 -9.72 -20.74 -15.13
CA ALA A 562 -10.66 -21.86 -15.01
C ALA A 562 -11.11 -22.12 -13.56
N TYR A 563 -10.25 -21.82 -12.56
CA TYR A 563 -10.49 -22.18 -11.16
C TYR A 563 -11.73 -21.53 -10.56
N ASP A 564 -12.06 -20.31 -10.99
CA ASP A 564 -13.26 -19.57 -10.55
C ASP A 564 -14.33 -19.46 -11.64
N GLN A 565 -14.15 -20.16 -12.77
CA GLN A 565 -15.06 -20.17 -13.91
C GLN A 565 -15.31 -18.76 -14.49
N ASN A 566 -14.26 -17.93 -14.53
CA ASN A 566 -14.30 -16.52 -14.95
C ASN A 566 -15.18 -15.62 -14.06
N LYS A 567 -15.48 -16.00 -12.82
CA LYS A 567 -16.32 -15.23 -11.90
C LYS A 567 -15.75 -13.81 -11.65
N LYS A 568 -14.42 -13.68 -11.62
CA LYS A 568 -13.78 -12.37 -11.48
C LYS A 568 -14.13 -11.44 -12.65
N LEU A 569 -14.18 -11.95 -13.87
CA LEU A 569 -14.61 -11.16 -15.03
C LEU A 569 -16.10 -10.79 -14.97
N GLU A 570 -16.96 -11.71 -14.58
CA GLU A 570 -18.39 -11.43 -14.41
C GLU A 570 -18.60 -10.31 -13.37
N SER A 571 -17.83 -10.36 -12.28
CA SER A 571 -17.83 -9.30 -11.26
C SER A 571 -17.32 -7.96 -11.79
N LEU A 572 -16.25 -7.96 -12.60
CA LEU A 572 -15.74 -6.75 -13.22
C LEU A 572 -16.79 -6.12 -14.16
N ILE A 573 -17.48 -6.93 -14.96
CA ILE A 573 -18.55 -6.45 -15.85
C ILE A 573 -19.70 -5.85 -15.04
N HIS A 574 -20.12 -6.52 -13.97
CA HIS A 574 -21.12 -6.01 -13.02
C HIS A 574 -20.72 -4.63 -12.46
N TRP A 575 -19.46 -4.50 -11.96
CA TRP A 575 -18.98 -3.24 -11.41
C TRP A 575 -18.86 -2.13 -12.46
N ILE A 576 -18.51 -2.45 -13.71
CA ILE A 576 -18.53 -1.47 -14.81
C ILE A 576 -19.95 -0.92 -14.99
N GLU A 577 -20.98 -1.76 -14.94
CA GLU A 577 -22.36 -1.31 -15.02
C GLU A 577 -22.74 -0.44 -13.82
N GLU A 578 -22.30 -0.77 -12.60
CA GLU A 578 -22.52 0.03 -11.39
C GLU A 578 -21.83 1.41 -11.47
N TRP A 579 -20.60 1.46 -11.97
CA TRP A 579 -19.90 2.73 -12.15
C TRP A 579 -20.57 3.64 -13.18
N GLU A 580 -21.15 3.08 -14.22
CA GLU A 580 -21.83 3.83 -15.32
C GLU A 580 -23.29 4.20 -14.98
N LYS A 581 -23.89 3.71 -13.89
CA LYS A 581 -25.28 4.05 -13.49
C LYS A 581 -25.51 5.54 -13.23
N ASP A 582 -24.46 6.33 -13.03
CA ASP A 582 -24.59 7.79 -12.91
C ASP A 582 -24.95 8.47 -14.25
N GLY A 583 -24.89 7.76 -15.36
CA GLY A 583 -25.18 8.26 -16.71
C GLY A 583 -24.15 9.26 -17.26
N ILE A 584 -23.02 9.46 -16.54
CA ILE A 584 -21.94 10.39 -16.90
C ILE A 584 -20.63 9.62 -17.10
N THR A 585 -20.32 8.70 -16.20
CA THR A 585 -19.13 7.86 -16.25
C THR A 585 -19.24 6.94 -17.48
N LYS A 586 -18.19 6.92 -18.31
CA LYS A 586 -18.12 6.06 -19.48
C LYS A 586 -16.79 5.31 -19.50
N ILE A 587 -16.87 4.00 -19.47
CA ILE A 587 -15.76 3.06 -19.61
C ILE A 587 -15.83 2.46 -21.02
N ASP A 588 -14.76 2.59 -21.79
CA ASP A 588 -14.76 2.21 -23.20
C ASP A 588 -14.37 0.76 -23.42
N GLY A 589 -13.55 0.17 -22.52
CA GLY A 589 -13.03 -1.17 -22.73
C GLY A 589 -12.69 -1.92 -21.46
N ILE A 590 -12.42 -3.22 -21.63
CA ILE A 590 -11.92 -4.14 -20.60
C ILE A 590 -10.58 -4.67 -21.08
N GLY A 591 -9.55 -4.59 -20.21
CA GLY A 591 -8.26 -5.22 -20.38
C GLY A 591 -8.15 -6.49 -19.54
N SER A 592 -7.69 -7.60 -20.12
CA SER A 592 -7.25 -8.77 -19.38
C SER A 592 -5.73 -8.87 -19.46
N GLN A 593 -5.06 -8.90 -18.30
CA GLN A 593 -3.59 -8.96 -18.25
C GLN A 593 -3.04 -10.21 -18.94
N MET A 594 -3.68 -11.36 -18.76
CA MET A 594 -3.27 -12.60 -19.42
C MET A 594 -1.84 -13.04 -19.10
N HIS A 595 -1.46 -12.98 -17.83
CA HIS A 595 -0.22 -13.58 -17.33
C HIS A 595 -0.39 -15.09 -17.18
N VAL A 596 -0.43 -15.80 -18.31
CA VAL A 596 -0.84 -17.20 -18.37
C VAL A 596 0.30 -18.19 -18.11
N THR A 597 -0.06 -19.44 -17.92
CA THR A 597 0.88 -20.56 -17.81
C THR A 597 0.43 -21.69 -18.73
N CYS A 598 1.29 -22.09 -19.66
CA CYS A 598 1.10 -23.28 -20.48
C CYS A 598 1.32 -24.53 -19.62
N SER A 599 0.35 -25.41 -19.57
CA SER A 599 0.46 -26.65 -18.80
C SER A 599 0.82 -27.84 -19.69
N MET A 600 1.81 -28.63 -19.26
CA MET A 600 2.13 -29.91 -19.90
C MET A 600 1.15 -31.04 -19.51
N ASP A 601 0.18 -30.77 -18.61
CA ASP A 601 -0.96 -31.66 -18.39
C ASP A 601 -2.06 -31.31 -19.42
N PRO A 602 -2.38 -32.24 -20.35
CA PRO A 602 -3.34 -31.94 -21.43
C PRO A 602 -4.76 -31.61 -20.94
N ALA A 603 -5.17 -32.16 -19.78
CA ALA A 603 -6.50 -31.90 -19.24
C ALA A 603 -6.55 -30.45 -18.70
N LYS A 604 -5.56 -30.05 -17.91
CA LYS A 604 -5.45 -28.69 -17.39
C LYS A 604 -5.27 -27.66 -18.50
N GLN A 605 -4.43 -27.97 -19.51
CA GLN A 605 -4.27 -27.08 -20.67
C GLN A 605 -5.58 -26.83 -21.40
N LYS A 606 -6.38 -27.89 -21.58
CA LYS A 606 -7.69 -27.78 -22.20
C LYS A 606 -8.68 -26.94 -21.38
N GLU A 607 -8.68 -27.10 -20.06
CA GLU A 607 -9.50 -26.25 -19.15
C GLU A 607 -9.10 -24.77 -19.26
N ASN A 608 -7.81 -24.46 -19.31
CA ASN A 608 -7.31 -23.10 -19.52
C ASN A 608 -7.77 -22.53 -20.88
N GLU A 609 -7.70 -23.31 -21.95
CA GLU A 609 -8.16 -22.89 -23.28
C GLU A 609 -9.68 -22.67 -23.32
N GLU A 610 -10.48 -23.50 -22.66
CA GLU A 610 -11.93 -23.35 -22.57
C GLU A 610 -12.30 -22.10 -21.76
N ALA A 611 -11.63 -21.85 -20.62
CA ALA A 611 -11.85 -20.66 -19.82
C ALA A 611 -11.46 -19.37 -20.55
N TYR A 612 -10.36 -19.38 -21.29
CA TYR A 612 -9.98 -18.26 -22.14
C TYR A 612 -11.02 -17.95 -23.21
N VAL A 613 -11.56 -18.96 -23.89
CA VAL A 613 -12.66 -18.79 -24.88
C VAL A 613 -13.91 -18.23 -24.20
N ASN A 614 -14.25 -18.69 -23.00
CA ASN A 614 -15.38 -18.18 -22.23
C ASN A 614 -15.15 -16.70 -21.84
N MET A 615 -13.94 -16.35 -21.39
CA MET A 615 -13.56 -14.95 -21.12
C MET A 615 -13.84 -14.05 -22.32
N LEU A 616 -13.38 -14.44 -23.52
CA LEU A 616 -13.61 -13.63 -24.74
C LEU A 616 -15.11 -13.45 -25.03
N ASN A 617 -15.91 -14.51 -24.86
CA ASN A 617 -17.37 -14.43 -25.06
C ASN A 617 -18.05 -13.48 -24.06
N LEU A 618 -17.65 -13.53 -22.78
CA LEU A 618 -18.15 -12.62 -21.75
C LEU A 618 -17.76 -11.16 -22.07
N MET A 619 -16.49 -10.92 -22.44
CA MET A 619 -16.02 -9.57 -22.81
C MET A 619 -16.77 -9.03 -24.02
N VAL A 620 -17.00 -9.86 -25.06
CA VAL A 620 -17.82 -9.48 -26.22
C VAL A 620 -19.26 -9.16 -25.80
N GLY A 621 -19.83 -9.97 -24.92
CA GLY A 621 -21.18 -9.78 -24.36
C GLY A 621 -21.35 -8.44 -23.64
N SER A 622 -20.30 -7.91 -23.02
CA SER A 622 -20.31 -6.60 -22.35
C SER A 622 -20.45 -5.40 -23.26
N GLN A 623 -20.33 -5.58 -24.59
CA GLN A 623 -20.32 -4.51 -25.61
C GLN A 623 -19.17 -3.49 -25.48
N LYS A 624 -18.13 -3.81 -24.68
CA LYS A 624 -16.94 -2.99 -24.52
C LYS A 624 -15.86 -3.35 -25.53
N LEU A 625 -14.87 -2.47 -25.70
CA LEU A 625 -13.64 -2.80 -26.41
C LEU A 625 -12.89 -3.89 -25.61
N VAL A 626 -12.31 -4.83 -26.33
CA VAL A 626 -11.61 -5.97 -25.75
C VAL A 626 -10.10 -5.82 -25.97
N ARG A 627 -9.32 -5.85 -24.91
CA ARG A 627 -7.85 -5.80 -24.94
C ARG A 627 -7.27 -6.99 -24.19
N ILE A 628 -6.31 -7.67 -24.77
CA ILE A 628 -5.31 -8.46 -24.03
C ILE A 628 -4.16 -7.50 -23.74
N SER A 629 -3.95 -7.15 -22.47
CA SER A 629 -3.15 -5.99 -22.10
C SER A 629 -1.69 -6.30 -21.74
N GLU A 630 -1.39 -7.51 -21.25
CA GLU A 630 -0.09 -7.84 -20.64
C GLU A 630 0.31 -9.30 -20.89
N LEU A 631 0.01 -9.82 -22.08
CA LEU A 631 0.25 -11.23 -22.40
C LEU A 631 1.72 -11.61 -22.18
N ASP A 632 1.93 -12.52 -21.25
CA ASP A 632 3.16 -13.28 -21.11
C ASP A 632 2.82 -14.72 -20.67
N MET A 633 3.76 -15.66 -20.91
CA MET A 633 3.45 -17.06 -20.72
C MET A 633 4.59 -17.77 -20.00
N GLY A 634 4.28 -18.32 -18.81
CA GLY A 634 5.13 -19.32 -18.17
C GLY A 634 4.85 -20.73 -18.68
N LEU A 635 5.60 -21.72 -18.18
CA LEU A 635 5.34 -23.15 -18.42
C LEU A 635 5.40 -23.93 -17.12
N GLU A 636 4.47 -24.85 -16.94
CA GLU A 636 4.44 -25.76 -15.80
C GLU A 636 4.43 -27.23 -16.21
N VAL A 637 5.01 -28.04 -15.35
CA VAL A 637 5.01 -29.49 -15.45
C VAL A 637 4.53 -30.11 -14.15
N LYS A 638 3.95 -31.30 -14.22
CA LYS A 638 3.58 -32.05 -13.03
C LYS A 638 4.77 -32.89 -12.54
N LYS A 639 5.26 -32.62 -11.32
CA LYS A 639 6.33 -33.38 -10.68
C LYS A 639 5.92 -33.71 -9.25
N ASP A 640 5.97 -35.00 -8.89
CA ASP A 640 5.56 -35.49 -7.57
C ASP A 640 4.14 -35.04 -7.14
N GLY A 641 3.20 -34.99 -8.11
CA GLY A 641 1.81 -34.56 -7.89
C GLY A 641 1.59 -33.07 -7.75
N LYS A 642 2.65 -32.23 -7.86
CA LYS A 642 2.58 -30.77 -7.80
C LYS A 642 2.89 -30.15 -9.16
N ASP A 643 2.22 -29.04 -9.45
CA ASP A 643 2.55 -28.21 -10.59
C ASP A 643 3.79 -27.36 -10.27
N ILE A 644 4.80 -27.42 -11.12
CA ILE A 644 6.10 -26.75 -10.94
C ILE A 644 6.39 -25.93 -12.20
N LEU A 645 6.69 -24.65 -12.02
CA LEU A 645 7.15 -23.78 -13.09
C LEU A 645 8.54 -24.18 -13.57
N VAL A 646 8.76 -24.13 -14.88
CA VAL A 646 10.02 -24.50 -15.53
C VAL A 646 10.80 -23.22 -15.89
N ASN A 647 12.06 -23.18 -15.46
CA ASN A 647 12.95 -22.08 -15.85
C ASN A 647 13.33 -22.16 -17.33
N THR A 648 13.63 -21.03 -17.94
CA THR A 648 14.01 -20.94 -19.37
C THR A 648 15.23 -21.82 -19.70
N THR A 649 16.17 -21.96 -18.76
CA THR A 649 17.39 -22.80 -18.93
C THR A 649 17.11 -24.31 -18.93
N ASP A 650 15.97 -24.71 -18.39
CA ASP A 650 15.62 -26.13 -18.19
C ASP A 650 14.58 -26.64 -19.20
N MET A 651 14.17 -25.75 -20.12
CA MET A 651 13.16 -26.03 -21.13
C MET A 651 13.60 -27.08 -22.15
N THR A 652 12.70 -28.01 -22.41
CA THR A 652 12.85 -28.98 -23.51
C THR A 652 12.22 -28.43 -24.81
N GLU A 653 12.64 -28.99 -25.93
CA GLU A 653 12.08 -28.67 -27.26
C GLU A 653 10.56 -28.92 -27.32
N GLU A 654 10.07 -30.00 -26.71
CA GLU A 654 8.64 -30.30 -26.63
C GLU A 654 7.86 -29.19 -25.87
N GLN A 655 8.45 -28.69 -24.79
CA GLN A 655 7.87 -27.60 -23.99
C GLN A 655 7.83 -26.28 -24.77
N HIS A 656 8.89 -25.96 -25.52
CA HIS A 656 8.89 -24.80 -26.41
C HIS A 656 7.79 -24.91 -27.49
N LYS A 657 7.55 -26.10 -28.01
CA LYS A 657 6.48 -26.38 -28.99
C LYS A 657 5.09 -26.24 -28.39
N ALA A 658 4.90 -26.68 -27.14
CA ALA A 658 3.64 -26.53 -26.43
C ALA A 658 3.31 -25.03 -26.22
N MET A 659 4.26 -24.24 -25.77
CA MET A 659 4.10 -22.77 -25.62
C MET A 659 3.79 -22.09 -26.97
N ARG A 660 4.48 -22.50 -28.05
CA ARG A 660 4.17 -22.02 -29.42
C ARG A 660 2.70 -22.26 -29.75
N ALA A 661 2.22 -23.48 -29.55
CA ALA A 661 0.85 -23.84 -29.88
C ALA A 661 -0.17 -23.03 -29.07
N TYR A 662 0.13 -22.77 -27.79
CA TYR A 662 -0.78 -22.00 -26.94
C TYR A 662 -0.78 -20.51 -27.31
N TYR A 663 0.36 -19.91 -27.68
CA TYR A 663 0.37 -18.55 -28.24
C TYR A 663 -0.43 -18.45 -29.53
N GLU A 664 -0.28 -19.41 -30.45
CA GLU A 664 -1.06 -19.47 -31.67
C GLU A 664 -2.57 -19.55 -31.38
N PHE A 665 -2.98 -20.40 -30.44
CA PHE A 665 -4.35 -20.55 -30.00
C PHE A 665 -4.92 -19.24 -29.44
N ILE A 666 -4.20 -18.60 -28.51
CA ILE A 666 -4.63 -17.33 -27.85
C ILE A 666 -4.88 -16.26 -28.93
N VAL A 667 -3.89 -15.98 -29.76
CA VAL A 667 -3.99 -14.90 -30.75
C VAL A 667 -5.05 -15.20 -31.81
N LYS A 668 -5.13 -16.43 -32.29
CA LYS A 668 -6.12 -16.86 -33.26
C LYS A 668 -7.55 -16.78 -32.71
N LYS A 669 -7.80 -17.26 -31.50
CA LYS A 669 -9.11 -17.21 -30.86
C LYS A 669 -9.57 -15.78 -30.58
N TYR A 670 -8.67 -14.89 -30.16
CA TYR A 670 -9.00 -13.47 -30.06
C TYR A 670 -9.53 -12.90 -31.39
N LEU A 671 -8.84 -13.14 -32.49
CA LEU A 671 -9.21 -12.65 -33.81
C LEU A 671 -10.47 -13.31 -34.40
N GLU A 672 -10.76 -14.55 -33.99
CA GLU A 672 -11.96 -15.31 -34.43
C GLU A 672 -13.21 -14.90 -33.65
N ILE A 673 -13.11 -14.68 -32.33
CA ILE A 673 -14.27 -14.51 -31.45
C ILE A 673 -14.62 -13.03 -31.28
N VAL A 674 -13.64 -12.16 -31.10
CA VAL A 674 -13.90 -10.73 -30.86
C VAL A 674 -14.29 -10.05 -32.19
N PRO A 675 -15.46 -9.42 -32.30
CA PRO A 675 -15.86 -8.66 -33.47
C PRO A 675 -14.86 -7.51 -33.77
N LYS A 676 -14.62 -7.20 -35.02
CA LYS A 676 -13.63 -6.20 -35.44
C LYS A 676 -13.82 -4.83 -34.77
N GLU A 677 -15.07 -4.43 -34.56
CA GLU A 677 -15.45 -3.18 -33.92
C GLU A 677 -15.17 -3.14 -32.42
N GLN A 678 -15.01 -4.31 -31.77
CA GLN A 678 -14.63 -4.43 -30.38
C GLN A 678 -13.16 -4.80 -30.20
N GLN A 679 -12.41 -5.14 -31.27
CA GLN A 679 -10.98 -5.44 -31.19
C GLN A 679 -10.19 -4.18 -30.88
N TRP A 680 -9.66 -4.02 -29.65
CA TRP A 680 -8.58 -3.06 -29.44
C TRP A 680 -7.26 -3.63 -29.89
N GLY A 681 -6.84 -4.78 -29.34
CA GLY A 681 -5.60 -5.43 -29.71
C GLY A 681 -5.01 -6.31 -28.63
N ILE A 682 -3.77 -6.72 -28.88
CA ILE A 682 -3.00 -7.61 -27.99
C ILE A 682 -1.65 -6.95 -27.71
N CYS A 683 -1.30 -6.85 -26.43
CA CYS A 683 0.01 -6.38 -25.97
C CYS A 683 0.81 -7.55 -25.36
N GLN A 684 1.97 -7.83 -25.90
CA GLN A 684 2.98 -8.68 -25.28
C GLN A 684 3.63 -7.93 -24.11
N TRP A 685 3.66 -8.53 -22.89
CA TRP A 685 4.22 -7.81 -21.73
C TRP A 685 5.74 -7.84 -21.70
N CYS A 686 6.32 -9.01 -21.82
CA CYS A 686 7.77 -9.21 -21.81
C CYS A 686 8.29 -9.50 -23.22
N ALA A 687 9.20 -8.68 -23.75
CA ALA A 687 9.85 -8.96 -25.02
C ALA A 687 10.70 -10.23 -24.94
N THR A 688 11.58 -10.30 -23.93
CA THR A 688 12.49 -11.42 -23.69
C THR A 688 12.04 -12.28 -22.52
N ASP A 689 12.66 -13.43 -22.37
CA ASP A 689 12.59 -14.22 -21.15
C ASP A 689 13.02 -13.38 -19.94
N SER A 690 12.51 -13.72 -18.76
CA SER A 690 12.89 -13.03 -17.53
C SER A 690 14.25 -13.50 -17.02
N PRO A 691 15.20 -12.59 -16.74
CA PRO A 691 16.43 -12.96 -16.05
C PRO A 691 16.13 -13.53 -14.65
N ALA A 692 17.04 -14.35 -14.12
CA ALA A 692 16.88 -14.99 -12.81
C ALA A 692 16.74 -13.99 -11.65
N ASN A 693 17.23 -12.76 -11.81
CA ASN A 693 17.13 -11.66 -10.85
C ASN A 693 16.01 -10.64 -11.17
N SER A 694 15.12 -10.97 -12.11
CA SER A 694 13.97 -10.10 -12.44
C SER A 694 13.01 -9.97 -11.26
N GLY A 695 12.43 -8.80 -11.10
CA GLY A 695 11.31 -8.57 -10.17
C GLY A 695 9.99 -9.16 -10.65
N TRP A 696 9.91 -9.56 -11.93
CA TRP A 696 8.73 -10.14 -12.54
C TRP A 696 9.05 -11.53 -13.12
N ARG A 697 8.33 -12.56 -12.66
CA ARG A 697 8.45 -13.98 -13.11
C ARG A 697 9.90 -14.43 -13.31
N PRO A 698 10.79 -14.34 -12.29
CA PRO A 698 12.22 -14.52 -12.42
C PRO A 698 12.58 -15.88 -13.02
N GLY A 699 13.46 -15.88 -14.03
CA GLY A 699 13.96 -17.06 -14.69
C GLY A 699 12.97 -17.77 -15.63
N LEU A 700 11.74 -17.26 -15.81
CA LEU A 700 10.71 -17.93 -16.61
C LEU A 700 10.78 -17.57 -18.10
N PRO A 701 10.28 -18.47 -18.99
CA PRO A 701 10.36 -18.35 -20.44
C PRO A 701 9.29 -17.44 -21.05
N VAL A 702 9.06 -16.25 -20.48
CA VAL A 702 7.90 -15.39 -20.72
C VAL A 702 7.91 -14.62 -22.03
N GLY A 703 9.05 -14.54 -22.73
CA GLY A 703 9.23 -13.71 -23.91
C GLY A 703 8.94 -14.39 -25.26
N LEU A 704 8.85 -13.58 -26.28
CA LEU A 704 8.87 -14.00 -27.68
C LEU A 704 10.31 -14.12 -28.19
N TRP A 705 11.25 -13.49 -27.50
CA TRP A 705 12.70 -13.60 -27.70
C TRP A 705 13.35 -14.18 -26.46
N ASP A 706 14.50 -14.79 -26.65
CA ASP A 706 15.35 -15.22 -25.53
C ASP A 706 16.13 -14.04 -24.90
N LEU A 707 16.98 -14.31 -23.92
CA LEU A 707 17.79 -13.28 -23.24
C LEU A 707 18.84 -12.63 -24.14
N ASP A 708 19.19 -13.27 -25.27
CA ASP A 708 20.12 -12.75 -26.28
C ASP A 708 19.40 -12.12 -27.47
N TYR A 709 18.07 -11.92 -27.35
CA TYR A 709 17.19 -11.34 -28.37
C TYR A 709 17.01 -12.16 -29.65
N TYR A 710 17.25 -13.47 -29.60
CA TYR A 710 16.88 -14.37 -30.69
C TYR A 710 15.42 -14.78 -30.58
N ARG A 711 14.73 -14.88 -31.71
CA ARG A 711 13.33 -15.31 -31.77
C ARG A 711 13.16 -16.72 -31.22
N LYS A 712 12.13 -16.95 -30.44
CA LYS A 712 11.75 -18.23 -29.87
C LYS A 712 10.60 -18.88 -30.65
N HIS A 713 10.27 -20.11 -30.35
CA HIS A 713 9.08 -20.77 -30.90
C HIS A 713 7.78 -20.02 -30.55
N THR A 714 7.73 -19.34 -29.43
CA THR A 714 6.62 -18.44 -29.02
C THR A 714 6.39 -17.28 -30.01
N TYR A 715 7.45 -16.72 -30.60
CA TYR A 715 7.34 -15.74 -31.69
C TYR A 715 6.61 -16.31 -32.90
N ALA A 716 6.97 -17.54 -33.31
CA ALA A 716 6.32 -18.21 -34.43
C ALA A 716 4.84 -18.50 -34.14
N GLY A 717 4.51 -18.90 -32.89
CA GLY A 717 3.12 -19.11 -32.44
C GLY A 717 2.32 -17.82 -32.52
N PHE A 718 2.88 -16.73 -32.01
CA PHE A 718 2.25 -15.41 -32.07
C PHE A 718 2.00 -14.98 -33.53
N ALA A 719 3.03 -15.09 -34.39
CA ALA A 719 2.94 -14.76 -35.80
C ALA A 719 1.91 -15.62 -36.53
N ALA A 720 1.90 -16.94 -36.28
CA ALA A 720 0.91 -17.85 -36.90
C ALA A 720 -0.53 -17.50 -36.49
N GLY A 721 -0.74 -17.16 -35.19
CA GLY A 721 -2.02 -16.66 -34.70
C GLY A 721 -2.49 -15.37 -35.40
N LEU A 722 -1.58 -14.49 -35.80
CA LEU A 722 -1.86 -13.29 -36.60
C LEU A 722 -2.13 -13.61 -38.10
N GLY A 723 -1.91 -14.85 -38.54
CA GLY A 723 -2.14 -15.30 -39.90
C GLY A 723 -0.88 -15.43 -40.75
N ALA A 724 0.31 -15.45 -40.11
CA ALA A 724 1.55 -15.75 -40.82
C ALA A 724 1.52 -17.16 -41.47
N PRO A 725 2.23 -17.39 -42.62
CA PRO A 725 2.38 -18.72 -43.15
C PRO A 725 3.08 -19.68 -42.14
N GLU A 726 2.71 -20.95 -42.20
CA GLU A 726 3.34 -21.96 -41.35
C GLU A 726 4.69 -22.41 -41.94
N TYR A 727 5.79 -21.90 -41.38
CA TYR A 727 7.14 -22.35 -41.71
C TYR A 727 7.62 -23.53 -40.87
N TRP A 728 6.87 -23.89 -39.85
CA TRP A 728 7.16 -24.96 -38.90
C TRP A 728 7.36 -26.33 -39.57
N ASN A 729 6.58 -26.66 -40.62
CA ASN A 729 6.66 -27.95 -41.30
C ASN A 729 7.96 -28.13 -42.12
N ASN A 730 8.76 -27.07 -42.29
CA ASN A 730 10.05 -27.11 -42.97
C ASN A 730 11.21 -27.38 -42.02
N ALA A 731 10.97 -27.44 -40.70
CA ALA A 731 11.93 -27.78 -39.64
C ALA A 731 11.95 -29.31 -39.42
N LYS A 732 12.43 -30.09 -40.43
CA LYS A 732 12.70 -31.52 -40.32
C LYS A 732 14.17 -31.74 -40.10
#